data_8214f332f832d502a064925803a6942c
#
_entry.id   8214f332f832d502a064925803a6942c
#
_cell.length_a   1.000
_cell.length_b   1.000
_cell.length_c   1.000
_cell.angle_alpha   90.00
_cell.angle_beta   90.00
_cell.angle_gamma   90.00
#
_symmetry.space_group_name_H-M   'P 1'
#
loop_
_entity.id
_entity.type
_entity.pdbx_description
1 polymer ?
#
loop_
_entity_poly.entity_id
_entity_poly.type
_entity_poly.pdbx_seq_one_letter_code
_entity_poly.pdbx_strand_id
1 'polypeptide(L)'
;MYYLILVGAIALFLGGTFLVHRLFPSKEKLIVERIFVFVLMAIFAVRFMSYNDAQFNSSNYDAFASFGGPQNGFLNTVGNFCLWFEITAALMVFLRPFSGFKTAKFYIKCIATPVLLVSAIALNPMLHMMQGNDDWSVLTVLLPIEIGGLLSLCAYYWAKDYKIRISKHSYGEVASFSVFVNIATMPPYILSFLFGLGGPGRTVVDFTIYHRIYLYLTCVIIPLSIYFSFRNAHQDKIRYALIFISLGTLLSFMTDYKYDTILAPWRWPLHLCNLAMLLVPLCLIFKLKKLFHFTYFINVFGALLAMLMPNYRETILFLNPTVVHFWINHCCAFMMPLLCVALGEFERPSLKNFAYSSIWFFVYFTIVITLNTVFTALEGKVTAVGTISGTDFFFINSTFIAKKLGKWAENIFDVRLVIQTNEAVFVFHPIYQLIYYFVYALLGFGIWFIYQIFFDVADSHIALHYKLKGIRIDAIALKSALNGRSLDKPMDENSGISLVLDNFCKRYGLNKHYSAKNVCLSVKGGEVFGFLGPNGAGKSTCIKSIVGIQPITDGHILVCGYDVKTQPVGAKSLIGFVPDHYALYENLTGREYLNYIADIYEVSKEDRNERINKYVTRFELTDSIDNKIKTYSHGMKQKVTIISALVHDPKVWILDEPLTGLDPTSIYQVKECMREHAAKGNIVFFSSHLIDIVEKLCDRIAIIKHGEIQATTTVKEIEEGGQTLEEFYLHIIGDTTTKAGN
;
A
#
# COMPACT_ATOMS: atom_id res chain seq x y z
N MET A 1 39.52 1.41 -16.73
CA MET A 1 38.31 1.99 -17.33
C MET A 1 37.12 1.98 -16.38
N TYR A 2 36.75 0.85 -15.79
CA TYR A 2 35.64 0.71 -14.85
C TYR A 2 35.62 1.81 -13.76
N TYR A 3 36.71 1.99 -13.02
CA TYR A 3 36.78 3.00 -11.95
C TYR A 3 36.68 4.44 -12.44
N LEU A 4 37.14 4.72 -13.66
CA LEU A 4 37.02 6.06 -14.25
C LEU A 4 35.55 6.39 -14.53
N ILE A 5 34.81 5.44 -15.12
CA ILE A 5 33.38 5.55 -15.39
C ILE A 5 32.59 5.66 -14.06
N LEU A 6 32.95 4.83 -13.08
CA LEU A 6 32.34 4.83 -11.74
C LEU A 6 32.48 6.19 -11.04
N VAL A 7 33.70 6.73 -11.00
CA VAL A 7 33.95 8.05 -10.38
C VAL A 7 33.24 9.16 -11.15
N GLY A 8 33.27 9.11 -12.49
CA GLY A 8 32.54 10.04 -13.35
C GLY A 8 31.04 9.98 -13.12
N ALA A 9 30.46 8.81 -13.01
CA ALA A 9 29.06 8.59 -12.70
C ALA A 9 28.70 9.13 -11.31
N ILE A 10 29.47 8.81 -10.29
CA ILE A 10 29.27 9.34 -8.93
C ILE A 10 29.29 10.87 -8.93
N ALA A 11 30.30 11.48 -9.58
CA ALA A 11 30.41 12.94 -9.67
C ALA A 11 29.21 13.57 -10.38
N LEU A 12 28.78 12.99 -11.51
CA LEU A 12 27.63 13.46 -12.29
C LEU A 12 26.34 13.38 -11.48
N PHE A 13 26.09 12.25 -10.85
CA PHE A 13 24.84 12.00 -10.12
C PHE A 13 24.78 12.75 -8.79
N LEU A 14 25.88 12.86 -8.04
CA LEU A 14 25.96 13.72 -6.85
C LEU A 14 25.81 15.19 -7.20
N GLY A 15 26.49 15.65 -8.26
CA GLY A 15 26.35 17.02 -8.77
C GLY A 15 24.91 17.30 -9.19
N GLY A 16 24.27 16.37 -9.91
CA GLY A 16 22.86 16.45 -10.29
C GLY A 16 21.92 16.49 -9.11
N THR A 17 22.11 15.64 -8.11
CA THR A 17 21.28 15.63 -6.88
C THR A 17 21.45 16.93 -6.07
N PHE A 18 22.66 17.47 -5.98
CA PHE A 18 22.93 18.75 -5.35
C PHE A 18 22.25 19.92 -6.09
N LEU A 19 22.34 19.93 -7.41
CA LEU A 19 21.72 20.94 -8.26
C LEU A 19 20.18 20.93 -8.12
N VAL A 20 19.59 19.73 -8.17
CA VAL A 20 18.14 19.53 -7.94
C VAL A 20 17.74 20.03 -6.55
N HIS A 21 18.54 19.71 -5.52
CA HIS A 21 18.25 20.17 -4.17
C HIS A 21 18.27 21.68 -4.03
N ARG A 22 19.10 22.37 -4.81
CA ARG A 22 19.24 23.84 -4.78
C ARG A 22 18.17 24.55 -5.62
N LEU A 23 17.80 24.01 -6.77
CA LEU A 23 16.98 24.71 -7.77
C LEU A 23 15.47 24.41 -7.64
N PHE A 24 15.07 23.26 -7.12
CA PHE A 24 13.66 22.87 -7.14
C PHE A 24 12.98 22.98 -5.77
N PRO A 25 11.69 23.41 -5.71
CA PRO A 25 10.88 23.37 -4.48
C PRO A 25 10.64 21.93 -3.99
N SER A 26 10.27 21.77 -2.73
CA SER A 26 10.18 20.48 -2.05
C SER A 26 9.27 19.44 -2.73
N LYS A 27 8.20 19.86 -3.42
CA LYS A 27 7.29 18.97 -4.15
C LYS A 27 7.89 18.43 -5.45
N GLU A 28 8.62 19.28 -6.16
CA GLU A 28 9.26 18.92 -7.44
C GLU A 28 10.47 18.01 -7.22
N LYS A 29 11.17 18.16 -6.09
CA LYS A 29 12.26 17.25 -5.71
C LYS A 29 11.88 15.78 -5.72
N LEU A 30 10.68 15.44 -5.24
CA LEU A 30 10.20 14.05 -5.22
C LEU A 30 9.95 13.53 -6.64
N ILE A 31 9.47 14.37 -7.55
CA ILE A 31 9.25 13.99 -8.95
C ILE A 31 10.59 13.71 -9.62
N VAL A 32 11.57 14.60 -9.45
CA VAL A 32 12.92 14.42 -10.01
C VAL A 32 13.61 13.20 -9.41
N GLU A 33 13.49 12.98 -8.09
CA GLU A 33 13.98 11.76 -7.41
C GLU A 33 13.40 10.49 -8.04
N ARG A 34 12.10 10.46 -8.31
CA ARG A 34 11.43 9.33 -8.97
C ARG A 34 11.88 9.14 -10.42
N ILE A 35 12.00 10.22 -11.20
CA ILE A 35 12.51 10.13 -12.58
C ILE A 35 13.92 9.56 -12.58
N PHE A 36 14.79 10.04 -11.68
CA PHE A 36 16.15 9.54 -11.56
C PHE A 36 16.21 8.05 -11.20
N VAL A 37 15.38 7.62 -10.23
CA VAL A 37 15.24 6.21 -9.89
C VAL A 37 14.74 5.40 -11.09
N PHE A 38 13.77 5.90 -11.87
CA PHE A 38 13.31 5.23 -13.08
C PHE A 38 14.41 5.02 -14.12
N VAL A 39 15.26 6.03 -14.34
CA VAL A 39 16.39 5.91 -15.25
C VAL A 39 17.36 4.81 -14.78
N LEU A 40 17.69 4.81 -13.49
CA LEU A 40 18.56 3.76 -12.93
C LEU A 40 17.91 2.37 -12.94
N MET A 41 16.59 2.27 -12.72
CA MET A 41 15.87 1.00 -12.87
C MET A 41 15.89 0.49 -14.30
N ALA A 42 15.81 1.37 -15.30
CA ALA A 42 15.94 0.97 -16.71
C ALA A 42 17.35 0.46 -17.01
N ILE A 43 18.40 1.14 -16.52
CA ILE A 43 19.79 0.69 -16.65
C ILE A 43 19.97 -0.66 -15.94
N PHE A 44 19.45 -0.82 -14.73
CA PHE A 44 19.47 -2.09 -13.99
C PHE A 44 18.78 -3.21 -14.77
N ALA A 45 17.60 -2.96 -15.35
CA ALA A 45 16.88 -3.96 -16.11
C ALA A 45 17.66 -4.41 -17.35
N VAL A 46 18.25 -3.47 -18.11
CA VAL A 46 19.09 -3.77 -19.26
C VAL A 46 20.33 -4.58 -18.83
N ARG A 47 20.99 -4.15 -17.76
CA ARG A 47 22.15 -4.88 -17.20
C ARG A 47 21.77 -6.29 -16.75
N PHE A 48 20.67 -6.42 -16.01
CA PHE A 48 20.19 -7.71 -15.50
C PHE A 48 19.91 -8.70 -16.64
N MET A 49 19.28 -8.26 -17.71
CA MET A 49 19.03 -9.07 -18.89
C MET A 49 20.31 -9.44 -19.65
N SER A 50 21.28 -8.52 -19.73
CA SER A 50 22.57 -8.78 -20.34
C SER A 50 23.41 -9.78 -19.53
N TYR A 51 23.29 -9.75 -18.19
CA TYR A 51 23.91 -10.75 -17.31
C TYR A 51 23.37 -12.15 -17.56
N ASN A 52 22.07 -12.27 -17.79
CA ASN A 52 21.45 -13.56 -18.07
C ASN A 52 21.98 -14.22 -19.34
N ASP A 53 22.42 -13.44 -20.32
CA ASP A 53 23.00 -13.97 -21.55
C ASP A 53 24.38 -14.61 -21.34
N ALA A 54 25.19 -14.06 -20.43
CA ALA A 54 26.56 -14.49 -20.24
C ALA A 54 26.76 -15.52 -19.10
N GLN A 55 25.93 -15.50 -18.06
CA GLN A 55 26.23 -16.18 -16.79
C GLN A 55 25.07 -16.99 -16.18
N PHE A 56 23.82 -16.68 -16.55
CA PHE A 56 22.63 -17.29 -15.94
C PHE A 56 21.82 -18.12 -16.94
N ASN A 57 22.48 -18.82 -17.84
CA ASN A 57 21.77 -19.70 -18.75
C ASN A 57 21.06 -20.80 -17.95
N SER A 58 19.75 -20.66 -17.75
CA SER A 58 18.91 -21.52 -16.91
C SER A 58 18.89 -22.99 -17.37
N SER A 59 19.32 -23.25 -18.59
CA SER A 59 19.44 -24.60 -19.13
C SER A 59 20.72 -25.33 -18.73
N ASN A 60 21.72 -24.63 -18.20
CA ASN A 60 22.98 -25.24 -17.82
C ASN A 60 23.28 -25.00 -16.33
N TYR A 61 23.19 -26.03 -15.53
CA TYR A 61 23.78 -26.12 -14.19
C TYR A 61 25.25 -25.72 -14.15
N ASP A 62 25.90 -25.74 -15.29
CA ASP A 62 27.28 -25.33 -15.51
C ASP A 62 27.50 -23.80 -15.47
N ALA A 63 26.45 -22.99 -15.39
CA ALA A 63 26.59 -21.54 -15.25
C ALA A 63 27.31 -21.14 -13.94
N PHE A 64 27.16 -21.94 -12.90
CA PHE A 64 28.02 -21.83 -11.70
C PHE A 64 29.48 -22.18 -11.96
N ALA A 65 29.76 -23.03 -12.90
CA ALA A 65 31.12 -23.39 -13.30
C ALA A 65 31.81 -22.28 -14.12
N SER A 66 31.06 -21.36 -14.73
CA SER A 66 31.62 -20.31 -15.61
C SER A 66 32.24 -19.13 -14.85
N PHE A 67 31.96 -18.96 -13.57
CA PHE A 67 32.57 -17.93 -12.70
C PHE A 67 34.01 -18.20 -12.28
N GLY A 68 34.83 -18.81 -13.06
CA GLY A 68 36.24 -19.09 -12.73
C GLY A 68 36.69 -20.48 -13.14
N GLY A 69 35.90 -21.15 -13.97
CA GLY A 69 36.15 -22.51 -14.42
C GLY A 69 35.89 -23.58 -13.36
N PRO A 70 35.90 -24.84 -13.70
CA PRO A 70 35.54 -25.95 -12.80
C PRO A 70 36.42 -26.10 -11.56
N GLN A 71 37.52 -25.36 -11.49
CA GLN A 71 38.47 -25.44 -10.37
C GLN A 71 38.18 -24.45 -9.23
N ASN A 72 37.25 -23.46 -9.38
CA ASN A 72 37.02 -22.39 -8.41
C ASN A 72 35.59 -22.35 -7.84
N GLY A 73 34.96 -23.47 -7.58
CA GLY A 73 33.56 -23.57 -7.11
C GLY A 73 33.22 -22.72 -5.90
N PHE A 74 34.18 -22.50 -4.98
CA PHE A 74 33.99 -21.64 -3.82
C PHE A 74 33.83 -20.16 -4.20
N LEU A 75 34.71 -19.63 -5.07
CA LEU A 75 34.65 -18.22 -5.52
C LEU A 75 33.39 -17.95 -6.33
N ASN A 76 32.94 -18.89 -7.13
CA ASN A 76 31.68 -18.80 -7.86
C ASN A 76 30.48 -18.69 -6.92
N THR A 77 30.46 -19.55 -5.90
CA THR A 77 29.40 -19.52 -4.89
C THR A 77 29.36 -18.19 -4.17
N VAL A 78 30.50 -17.74 -3.67
CA VAL A 78 30.60 -16.44 -2.97
C VAL A 78 30.20 -15.28 -3.88
N GLY A 79 30.67 -15.27 -5.13
CA GLY A 79 30.30 -14.25 -6.13
C GLY A 79 28.80 -14.18 -6.37
N ASN A 80 28.14 -15.32 -6.52
CA ASN A 80 26.70 -15.38 -6.72
C ASN A 80 25.89 -14.92 -5.49
N PHE A 81 26.34 -15.27 -4.27
CA PHE A 81 25.73 -14.73 -3.05
C PHE A 81 25.90 -13.20 -2.95
N CYS A 82 27.09 -12.69 -3.25
CA CYS A 82 27.34 -11.25 -3.24
C CYS A 82 26.48 -10.52 -4.28
N LEU A 83 26.33 -11.07 -5.49
CA LEU A 83 25.45 -10.50 -6.52
C LEU A 83 23.99 -10.50 -6.09
N TRP A 84 23.52 -11.57 -5.45
CA TRP A 84 22.17 -11.60 -4.90
C TRP A 84 21.94 -10.51 -3.84
N PHE A 85 22.86 -10.32 -2.91
CA PHE A 85 22.79 -9.24 -1.93
C PHE A 85 22.84 -7.85 -2.58
N GLU A 86 23.66 -7.67 -3.62
CA GLU A 86 23.70 -6.43 -4.43
C GLU A 86 22.34 -6.10 -5.05
N ILE A 87 21.72 -7.08 -5.70
CA ILE A 87 20.40 -6.94 -6.33
C ILE A 87 19.35 -6.55 -5.27
N THR A 88 19.34 -7.23 -4.13
CA THR A 88 18.40 -6.92 -3.04
C THR A 88 18.61 -5.50 -2.49
N ALA A 89 19.88 -5.08 -2.37
CA ALA A 89 20.24 -3.73 -1.95
C ALA A 89 19.78 -2.67 -2.98
N ALA A 90 19.98 -2.92 -4.27
CA ALA A 90 19.53 -2.03 -5.34
C ALA A 90 18.00 -1.85 -5.32
N LEU A 91 17.24 -2.95 -5.23
CA LEU A 91 15.78 -2.92 -5.12
C LEU A 91 15.30 -2.08 -3.92
N MET A 92 15.97 -2.20 -2.77
CA MET A 92 15.62 -1.41 -1.59
C MET A 92 15.84 0.09 -1.81
N VAL A 93 16.93 0.46 -2.50
CA VAL A 93 17.23 1.86 -2.86
C VAL A 93 16.18 2.39 -3.84
N PHE A 94 15.81 1.62 -4.85
CA PHE A 94 14.79 2.00 -5.84
C PHE A 94 13.39 2.20 -5.23
N LEU A 95 13.02 1.43 -4.22
CA LEU A 95 11.71 1.54 -3.57
C LEU A 95 11.59 2.72 -2.60
N ARG A 96 12.71 3.32 -2.20
CA ARG A 96 12.74 4.40 -1.20
C ARG A 96 11.85 5.61 -1.52
N PRO A 97 11.77 6.13 -2.77
CA PRO A 97 10.93 7.29 -3.09
C PRO A 97 9.42 7.00 -3.06
N PHE A 98 9.03 5.73 -3.01
CA PHE A 98 7.63 5.30 -3.07
C PHE A 98 7.04 4.98 -1.69
N SER A 99 7.85 5.01 -0.62
CA SER A 99 7.37 4.76 0.74
C SER A 99 8.24 5.41 1.82
N GLY A 100 7.58 5.78 2.92
CA GLY A 100 8.20 6.36 4.12
C GLY A 100 8.69 5.35 5.17
N PHE A 101 8.66 4.03 4.88
CA PHE A 101 8.91 2.96 5.84
C PHE A 101 10.28 3.12 6.55
N LYS A 102 10.25 3.24 7.89
CA LYS A 102 11.43 3.56 8.72
C LYS A 102 12.49 2.48 8.64
N THR A 103 12.10 1.20 8.66
CA THR A 103 13.01 0.06 8.59
C THR A 103 13.76 0.02 7.27
N ALA A 104 13.10 0.36 6.13
CA ALA A 104 13.76 0.48 4.83
C ALA A 104 14.83 1.58 4.80
N LYS A 105 14.59 2.73 5.45
CA LYS A 105 15.58 3.81 5.59
C LYS A 105 16.83 3.33 6.30
N PHE A 106 16.63 2.50 7.32
CA PHE A 106 17.73 1.89 8.06
C PHE A 106 18.47 0.82 7.29
N TYR A 107 17.74 -0.04 6.57
CA TYR A 107 18.32 -1.04 5.69
C TYR A 107 19.27 -0.38 4.68
N ILE A 108 18.84 0.73 4.07
CA ILE A 108 19.67 1.48 3.12
C ILE A 108 20.96 1.96 3.78
N LYS A 109 20.89 2.49 5.02
CA LYS A 109 22.08 3.00 5.73
C LYS A 109 23.03 1.90 6.17
N CYS A 110 22.51 0.86 6.81
CA CYS A 110 23.34 -0.12 7.51
C CYS A 110 23.72 -1.33 6.65
N ILE A 111 22.95 -1.62 5.59
CA ILE A 111 23.12 -2.84 4.78
C ILE A 111 23.34 -2.48 3.32
N ALA A 112 22.40 -1.78 2.66
CA ALA A 112 22.51 -1.55 1.23
C ALA A 112 23.74 -0.72 0.86
N THR A 113 24.03 0.35 1.60
CA THR A 113 25.22 1.20 1.31
C THR A 113 26.54 0.43 1.43
N PRO A 114 26.83 -0.32 2.53
CA PRO A 114 28.04 -1.16 2.59
C PRO A 114 28.09 -2.22 1.50
N VAL A 115 26.98 -2.90 1.21
CA VAL A 115 26.93 -3.94 0.17
C VAL A 115 27.26 -3.35 -1.19
N LEU A 116 26.61 -2.24 -1.59
CA LEU A 116 26.87 -1.56 -2.86
C LEU A 116 28.30 -1.00 -2.94
N LEU A 117 28.87 -0.54 -1.82
CA LEU A 117 30.25 -0.07 -1.78
C LEU A 117 31.24 -1.22 -2.00
N VAL A 118 31.06 -2.34 -1.33
CA VAL A 118 31.88 -3.55 -1.53
C VAL A 118 31.74 -4.07 -2.95
N SER A 119 30.52 -4.06 -3.48
CA SER A 119 30.26 -4.46 -4.86
C SER A 119 30.96 -3.54 -5.86
N ALA A 120 30.94 -2.22 -5.65
CA ALA A 120 31.63 -1.25 -6.50
C ALA A 120 33.14 -1.40 -6.51
N ILE A 121 33.74 -1.69 -5.35
CA ILE A 121 35.21 -1.71 -5.19
C ILE A 121 35.81 -3.08 -5.52
N ALA A 122 35.13 -4.16 -5.19
CA ALA A 122 35.71 -5.51 -5.28
C ALA A 122 34.91 -6.44 -6.21
N LEU A 123 33.61 -6.62 -5.99
CA LEU A 123 32.83 -7.64 -6.68
C LEU A 123 32.78 -7.40 -8.22
N ASN A 124 32.31 -6.24 -8.63
CA ASN A 124 32.11 -5.96 -10.04
C ASN A 124 33.41 -5.85 -10.84
N PRO A 125 34.48 -5.24 -10.34
CA PRO A 125 35.79 -5.30 -11.01
C PRO A 125 36.33 -6.73 -11.13
N MET A 126 36.14 -7.56 -10.09
CA MET A 126 36.56 -8.97 -10.12
C MET A 126 35.76 -9.75 -11.17
N LEU A 127 34.46 -9.58 -11.22
CA LEU A 127 33.61 -10.19 -12.26
C LEU A 127 34.03 -9.79 -13.65
N HIS A 128 34.35 -8.51 -13.86
CA HIS A 128 34.81 -7.99 -15.15
C HIS A 128 36.17 -8.61 -15.55
N MET A 129 37.11 -8.72 -14.63
CA MET A 129 38.41 -9.36 -14.90
C MET A 129 38.28 -10.86 -15.20
N MET A 130 37.36 -11.56 -14.58
CA MET A 130 37.13 -13.00 -14.80
C MET A 130 36.47 -13.31 -16.15
N GLN A 131 35.75 -12.35 -16.73
CA GLN A 131 35.10 -12.52 -18.03
C GLN A 131 36.06 -12.46 -19.24
N GLY A 132 37.28 -12.00 -19.06
CA GLY A 132 38.35 -12.06 -20.05
C GLY A 132 38.10 -11.28 -21.35
N ASN A 133 37.12 -10.39 -21.37
CA ASN A 133 36.77 -9.63 -22.58
C ASN A 133 37.25 -8.18 -22.46
N ASP A 134 38.19 -7.84 -23.32
CA ASP A 134 38.60 -6.45 -23.57
C ASP A 134 37.55 -5.64 -24.36
N ASP A 135 36.45 -6.29 -24.79
CA ASP A 135 35.39 -5.65 -25.55
C ASP A 135 34.52 -4.73 -24.73
N TRP A 136 34.18 -3.59 -25.30
CA TRP A 136 33.20 -2.59 -24.85
C TRP A 136 31.79 -3.20 -24.81
N SER A 137 31.56 -4.19 -23.97
CA SER A 137 30.25 -4.74 -23.79
C SER A 137 29.36 -3.73 -23.08
N VAL A 138 28.08 -3.78 -23.36
CA VAL A 138 27.04 -2.98 -22.64
C VAL A 138 27.22 -3.07 -21.13
N LEU A 139 27.66 -4.21 -20.61
CA LEU A 139 27.95 -4.45 -19.19
C LEU A 139 29.11 -3.60 -18.67
N THR A 140 30.19 -3.44 -19.43
CA THR A 140 31.38 -2.68 -19.03
C THR A 140 31.07 -1.21 -18.75
N VAL A 141 30.08 -0.66 -19.47
CA VAL A 141 29.68 0.75 -19.33
C VAL A 141 28.52 0.93 -18.39
N LEU A 142 27.46 0.11 -18.49
CA LEU A 142 26.24 0.29 -17.71
C LEU A 142 26.42 -0.05 -16.25
N LEU A 143 27.21 -1.06 -15.92
CA LEU A 143 27.43 -1.49 -14.55
C LEU A 143 28.04 -0.40 -13.64
N PRO A 144 29.17 0.24 -13.99
CA PRO A 144 29.71 1.32 -13.16
C PRO A 144 28.79 2.56 -13.12
N ILE A 145 28.02 2.83 -14.17
CA ILE A 145 27.04 3.93 -14.18
C ILE A 145 25.92 3.64 -13.18
N GLU A 146 25.36 2.44 -13.22
CA GLU A 146 24.29 2.04 -12.30
C GLU A 146 24.75 2.07 -10.84
N ILE A 147 25.88 1.41 -10.54
CA ILE A 147 26.41 1.35 -9.17
C ILE A 147 26.79 2.75 -8.68
N GLY A 148 27.38 3.59 -9.55
CA GLY A 148 27.66 5.01 -9.23
C GLY A 148 26.41 5.80 -8.91
N GLY A 149 25.33 5.60 -9.69
CA GLY A 149 24.03 6.20 -9.43
C GLY A 149 23.39 5.71 -8.13
N LEU A 150 23.45 4.41 -7.85
CA LEU A 150 22.95 3.81 -6.60
C LEU A 150 23.71 4.34 -5.37
N LEU A 151 25.04 4.41 -5.43
CA LEU A 151 25.86 4.99 -4.36
C LEU A 151 25.55 6.46 -4.13
N SER A 152 25.32 7.22 -5.20
CA SER A 152 24.90 8.62 -5.12
C SER A 152 23.53 8.79 -4.47
N LEU A 153 22.56 7.92 -4.79
CA LEU A 153 21.27 7.86 -4.10
C LEU A 153 21.42 7.48 -2.62
N CYS A 154 22.27 6.52 -2.30
CA CYS A 154 22.58 6.17 -0.91
C CYS A 154 23.13 7.37 -0.13
N ALA A 155 24.10 8.11 -0.69
CA ALA A 155 24.64 9.31 -0.08
C ALA A 155 23.56 10.39 0.12
N TYR A 156 22.70 10.59 -0.88
CA TYR A 156 21.55 11.49 -0.77
C TYR A 156 20.58 11.07 0.35
N TYR A 157 20.26 9.77 0.45
CA TYR A 157 19.37 9.27 1.52
C TYR A 157 20.02 9.34 2.90
N TRP A 158 21.33 9.17 3.00
CA TRP A 158 22.07 9.40 4.24
C TRP A 158 21.92 10.85 4.72
N ALA A 159 22.05 11.82 3.82
CA ALA A 159 21.89 13.22 4.13
C ALA A 159 20.43 13.58 4.47
N LYS A 160 19.47 13.09 3.68
CA LYS A 160 18.03 13.32 3.87
C LYS A 160 17.49 12.74 5.20
N ASP A 161 17.96 11.57 5.56
CA ASP A 161 17.48 10.82 6.73
C ASP A 161 18.47 10.88 7.92
N TYR A 162 19.37 11.86 8.01
CA TYR A 162 20.46 11.90 9.01
C TYR A 162 19.97 11.88 10.47
N LYS A 163 18.80 12.45 10.77
CA LYS A 163 18.20 12.51 12.11
C LYS A 163 17.59 11.19 12.59
N ILE A 164 17.43 10.21 11.71
CA ILE A 164 16.79 8.94 12.07
C ILE A 164 17.78 8.11 12.89
N ARG A 165 17.50 7.94 14.19
CA ARG A 165 18.27 7.08 15.10
C ARG A 165 17.56 5.74 15.29
N ILE A 166 18.30 4.67 15.45
CA ILE A 166 17.78 3.33 15.79
C ILE A 166 17.74 3.20 17.32
N SER A 167 16.59 2.78 17.86
CA SER A 167 16.51 2.26 19.23
C SER A 167 16.96 0.79 19.24
N LYS A 168 17.40 0.27 20.43
CA LYS A 168 17.78 -1.15 20.56
C LYS A 168 16.69 -2.12 20.07
N HIS A 169 15.43 -1.77 20.25
CA HIS A 169 14.29 -2.59 19.79
C HIS A 169 14.16 -2.67 18.26
N SER A 170 14.61 -1.64 17.52
CA SER A 170 14.56 -1.60 16.06
C SER A 170 15.65 -2.43 15.38
N TYR A 171 16.73 -2.82 16.06
CA TYR A 171 17.78 -3.67 15.46
C TYR A 171 17.26 -5.05 15.08
N GLY A 172 16.48 -5.69 15.97
CA GLY A 172 15.87 -6.98 15.70
C GLY A 172 14.88 -6.93 14.53
N GLU A 173 14.14 -5.84 14.41
CA GLU A 173 13.22 -5.62 13.29
C GLU A 173 13.96 -5.43 11.96
N VAL A 174 15.03 -4.64 11.94
CA VAL A 174 15.86 -4.46 10.75
C VAL A 174 16.51 -5.77 10.33
N ALA A 175 17.06 -6.55 11.29
CA ALA A 175 17.68 -7.83 11.01
C ALA A 175 16.67 -8.84 10.46
N SER A 176 15.51 -9.00 11.10
CA SER A 176 14.47 -9.92 10.65
C SER A 176 13.90 -9.52 9.28
N PHE A 177 13.73 -8.23 9.04
CA PHE A 177 13.27 -7.71 7.74
C PHE A 177 14.35 -7.93 6.67
N SER A 178 15.63 -7.76 6.98
CA SER A 178 16.73 -8.00 6.05
C SER A 178 16.80 -9.48 5.64
N VAL A 179 16.68 -10.39 6.57
CA VAL A 179 16.61 -11.83 6.27
C VAL A 179 15.42 -12.13 5.37
N PHE A 180 14.25 -11.57 5.70
CA PHE A 180 13.03 -11.78 4.91
C PHE A 180 13.17 -11.29 3.46
N VAL A 181 13.66 -10.06 3.23
CA VAL A 181 13.76 -9.52 1.85
C VAL A 181 14.82 -10.26 1.04
N ASN A 182 15.91 -10.72 1.67
CA ASN A 182 16.91 -11.55 0.99
C ASN A 182 16.34 -12.92 0.62
N ILE A 183 15.58 -13.56 1.50
CA ILE A 183 14.91 -14.82 1.15
C ILE A 183 13.86 -14.61 0.04
N ALA A 184 13.08 -13.54 0.11
CA ALA A 184 12.05 -13.23 -0.88
C ALA A 184 12.62 -12.97 -2.29
N THR A 185 13.84 -12.46 -2.38
CA THR A 185 14.54 -12.20 -3.65
C THR A 185 15.55 -13.27 -4.04
N MET A 186 15.57 -14.41 -3.32
CA MET A 186 16.52 -15.49 -3.57
C MET A 186 16.28 -16.13 -4.96
N PRO A 187 17.29 -16.15 -5.83
CA PRO A 187 17.16 -16.80 -7.13
C PRO A 187 17.01 -18.32 -7.02
N PRO A 188 16.28 -18.99 -7.90
CA PRO A 188 16.08 -20.44 -7.88
C PRO A 188 17.39 -21.25 -7.95
N TYR A 189 18.41 -20.73 -8.62
CA TYR A 189 19.72 -21.39 -8.70
C TYR A 189 20.44 -21.46 -7.37
N ILE A 190 20.28 -20.46 -6.48
CA ILE A 190 20.83 -20.53 -5.10
C ILE A 190 20.11 -21.61 -4.30
N LEU A 191 18.79 -21.74 -4.43
CA LEU A 191 18.04 -22.85 -3.83
C LEU A 191 18.57 -24.19 -4.33
N SER A 192 18.77 -24.32 -5.64
CA SER A 192 19.31 -25.53 -6.26
C SER A 192 20.68 -25.88 -5.69
N PHE A 193 21.56 -24.90 -5.54
CA PHE A 193 22.89 -25.10 -4.95
C PHE A 193 22.81 -25.53 -3.48
N LEU A 194 22.02 -24.81 -2.64
CA LEU A 194 21.91 -25.11 -1.21
C LEU A 194 21.36 -26.50 -0.91
N PHE A 195 20.48 -27.01 -1.76
CA PHE A 195 19.83 -28.31 -1.55
C PHE A 195 20.42 -29.45 -2.41
N GLY A 196 21.55 -29.21 -3.08
CA GLY A 196 22.25 -30.26 -3.86
C GLY A 196 21.42 -30.77 -5.04
N LEU A 197 20.70 -29.89 -5.73
CA LEU A 197 19.67 -30.25 -6.70
C LEU A 197 20.26 -30.56 -8.07
N GLY A 198 20.52 -31.81 -8.30
CA GLY A 198 21.06 -32.36 -9.57
C GLY A 198 21.40 -33.84 -9.47
N GLY A 199 21.24 -34.42 -8.29
CA GLY A 199 21.46 -35.85 -8.09
C GLY A 199 20.39 -36.73 -8.71
N PRO A 200 20.62 -38.07 -8.83
CA PRO A 200 19.65 -39.02 -9.31
C PRO A 200 18.41 -38.97 -8.40
N GLY A 201 17.43 -38.22 -8.84
CA GLY A 201 16.29 -37.86 -8.03
C GLY A 201 14.99 -38.44 -8.54
N ARG A 202 13.99 -38.23 -7.75
CA ARG A 202 12.63 -38.66 -7.93
C ARG A 202 11.94 -37.78 -8.98
N THR A 203 11.30 -38.39 -9.95
CA THR A 203 10.60 -37.66 -11.02
C THR A 203 9.26 -37.12 -10.55
N VAL A 204 8.91 -35.93 -11.00
CA VAL A 204 7.58 -35.34 -10.81
C VAL A 204 6.70 -35.73 -11.98
N VAL A 205 5.63 -36.43 -11.69
CA VAL A 205 4.57 -36.75 -12.65
C VAL A 205 3.26 -36.20 -12.08
N ASP A 206 2.31 -35.87 -12.96
CA ASP A 206 1.00 -35.33 -12.58
C ASP A 206 0.31 -36.23 -11.54
N PHE A 207 -0.24 -35.58 -10.49
CA PHE A 207 -0.95 -36.20 -9.38
C PHE A 207 -0.16 -37.21 -8.51
N THR A 208 1.15 -37.34 -8.72
CA THR A 208 2.02 -38.08 -7.79
C THR A 208 2.15 -37.38 -6.45
N ILE A 209 2.76 -38.05 -5.46
CA ILE A 209 2.98 -37.45 -4.12
C ILE A 209 3.80 -36.17 -4.21
N TYR A 210 4.77 -36.07 -5.12
CA TYR A 210 5.61 -34.88 -5.30
C TYR A 210 4.82 -33.71 -5.87
N HIS A 211 3.93 -33.94 -6.81
CA HIS A 211 3.02 -32.90 -7.32
C HIS A 211 2.08 -32.40 -6.21
N ARG A 212 1.51 -33.31 -5.41
CA ARG A 212 0.66 -32.94 -4.27
C ARG A 212 1.42 -32.14 -3.21
N ILE A 213 2.70 -32.47 -2.94
CA ILE A 213 3.55 -31.69 -2.03
C ILE A 213 3.67 -30.24 -2.53
N TYR A 214 3.95 -30.03 -3.82
CA TYR A 214 3.99 -28.69 -4.40
C TYR A 214 2.66 -27.96 -4.27
N LEU A 215 1.54 -28.62 -4.57
CA LEU A 215 0.19 -28.04 -4.44
C LEU A 215 -0.09 -27.60 -3.00
N TYR A 216 0.15 -28.45 -2.00
CA TYR A 216 -0.07 -28.09 -0.61
C TYR A 216 0.86 -26.95 -0.17
N LEU A 217 2.12 -27.00 -0.57
CA LEU A 217 3.10 -25.98 -0.23
C LEU A 217 2.71 -24.61 -0.80
N THR A 218 2.37 -24.54 -2.09
CA THR A 218 2.15 -23.30 -2.82
C THR A 218 0.75 -22.73 -2.61
N CYS A 219 -0.29 -23.58 -2.55
CA CYS A 219 -1.67 -23.11 -2.41
C CYS A 219 -2.11 -22.90 -0.97
N VAL A 220 -1.46 -23.55 0.01
CA VAL A 220 -1.92 -23.54 1.41
C VAL A 220 -0.82 -23.07 2.37
N ILE A 221 0.30 -23.78 2.45
CA ILE A 221 1.28 -23.56 3.52
C ILE A 221 1.96 -22.20 3.38
N ILE A 222 2.49 -21.88 2.21
CA ILE A 222 3.20 -20.59 1.99
C ILE A 222 2.24 -19.39 2.15
N PRO A 223 1.06 -19.34 1.49
CA PRO A 223 0.13 -18.23 1.64
C PRO A 223 -0.32 -18.02 3.08
N LEU A 224 -0.68 -19.09 3.80
CA LEU A 224 -1.11 -18.98 5.19
C LEU A 224 0.05 -18.54 6.12
N SER A 225 1.26 -19.06 5.90
CA SER A 225 2.44 -18.66 6.68
C SER A 225 2.73 -17.16 6.52
N ILE A 226 2.66 -16.63 5.30
CA ILE A 226 2.83 -15.20 5.04
C ILE A 226 1.68 -14.40 5.69
N TYR A 227 0.43 -14.84 5.51
CA TYR A 227 -0.72 -14.18 6.12
C TYR A 227 -0.58 -14.07 7.64
N PHE A 228 -0.34 -15.19 8.33
CA PHE A 228 -0.20 -15.20 9.80
C PHE A 228 1.01 -14.40 10.30
N SER A 229 2.09 -14.35 9.53
CA SER A 229 3.29 -13.57 9.86
C SER A 229 3.06 -12.07 9.76
N PHE A 230 2.22 -11.61 8.83
CA PHE A 230 2.05 -10.19 8.54
C PHE A 230 0.70 -9.60 8.94
N ARG A 231 -0.34 -10.40 9.27
CA ARG A 231 -1.70 -9.92 9.57
C ARG A 231 -1.79 -8.83 10.65
N ASN A 232 -0.84 -8.80 11.58
CA ASN A 232 -0.76 -7.84 12.67
C ASN A 232 0.38 -6.82 12.45
N ALA A 233 1.03 -6.81 11.29
CA ALA A 233 2.11 -5.90 11.01
C ALA A 233 1.58 -4.54 10.53
N HIS A 234 2.42 -3.50 10.67
CA HIS A 234 2.12 -2.18 10.11
C HIS A 234 1.95 -2.24 8.59
N GLN A 235 1.02 -1.46 8.03
CA GLN A 235 0.67 -1.52 6.61
C GLN A 235 1.86 -1.29 5.67
N ASP A 236 2.78 -0.37 6.02
CA ASP A 236 4.00 -0.16 5.25
C ASP A 236 4.90 -1.41 5.21
N LYS A 237 4.99 -2.16 6.32
CA LYS A 237 5.75 -3.40 6.38
C LYS A 237 5.12 -4.50 5.53
N ILE A 238 3.78 -4.62 5.59
CA ILE A 238 3.00 -5.53 4.73
C ILE A 238 3.27 -5.23 3.26
N ARG A 239 3.10 -3.97 2.87
CA ARG A 239 3.31 -3.53 1.49
C ARG A 239 4.72 -3.82 0.98
N TYR A 240 5.76 -3.51 1.79
CA TYR A 240 7.14 -3.83 1.42
C TYR A 240 7.37 -5.34 1.28
N ALA A 241 6.84 -6.14 2.20
CA ALA A 241 6.94 -7.59 2.12
C ALA A 241 6.34 -8.13 0.82
N LEU A 242 5.12 -7.68 0.48
CA LEU A 242 4.44 -8.09 -0.75
C LEU A 242 5.18 -7.61 -2.01
N ILE A 243 5.73 -6.39 -2.00
CA ILE A 243 6.56 -5.88 -3.11
C ILE A 243 7.81 -6.75 -3.28
N PHE A 244 8.52 -7.09 -2.19
CA PHE A 244 9.75 -7.89 -2.31
C PHE A 244 9.47 -9.33 -2.75
N ILE A 245 8.39 -9.96 -2.31
CA ILE A 245 7.98 -11.27 -2.81
C ILE A 245 7.70 -11.20 -4.31
N SER A 246 6.93 -10.20 -4.76
CA SER A 246 6.57 -10.06 -6.17
C SER A 246 7.75 -9.69 -7.06
N LEU A 247 8.67 -8.84 -6.58
CA LEU A 247 9.91 -8.51 -7.29
C LEU A 247 10.88 -9.69 -7.34
N GLY A 248 11.00 -10.47 -6.27
CA GLY A 248 11.80 -11.69 -6.27
C GLY A 248 11.30 -12.69 -7.29
N THR A 249 9.98 -12.86 -7.40
CA THR A 249 9.37 -13.71 -8.41
C THR A 249 9.57 -13.15 -9.83
N LEU A 250 9.44 -11.83 -10.01
CA LEU A 250 9.73 -11.18 -11.29
C LEU A 250 11.20 -11.39 -11.71
N LEU A 251 12.14 -11.22 -10.80
CA LEU A 251 13.54 -11.46 -11.07
C LEU A 251 13.81 -12.93 -11.45
N SER A 252 13.21 -13.87 -10.70
CA SER A 252 13.25 -15.29 -11.03
C SER A 252 12.69 -15.56 -12.44
N PHE A 253 11.57 -14.95 -12.77
CA PHE A 253 10.95 -15.06 -14.10
C PHE A 253 11.81 -14.46 -15.21
N MET A 254 12.45 -13.32 -14.95
CA MET A 254 13.32 -12.64 -15.92
C MET A 254 14.62 -13.41 -16.20
N THR A 255 15.02 -14.40 -15.39
CA THR A 255 16.19 -15.24 -15.68
C THR A 255 16.03 -16.08 -16.96
N ASP A 256 14.82 -16.35 -17.38
CA ASP A 256 14.53 -17.08 -18.62
C ASP A 256 14.48 -16.17 -19.87
N TYR A 257 14.55 -14.84 -19.69
CA TYR A 257 14.43 -13.87 -20.78
C TYR A 257 15.74 -13.16 -21.03
N LYS A 258 16.22 -13.33 -22.26
CA LYS A 258 17.43 -12.70 -22.76
C LYS A 258 17.12 -11.33 -23.39
N TYR A 259 18.15 -10.52 -23.58
CA TYR A 259 18.06 -9.21 -24.23
C TYR A 259 17.40 -9.29 -25.63
N ASP A 260 17.76 -10.30 -26.45
CA ASP A 260 17.18 -10.53 -27.77
C ASP A 260 15.67 -10.87 -27.71
N THR A 261 15.20 -11.41 -26.60
CA THR A 261 13.78 -11.73 -26.38
C THR A 261 12.89 -10.49 -26.38
N ILE A 262 13.37 -9.36 -25.87
CA ILE A 262 12.60 -8.10 -25.86
C ILE A 262 12.39 -7.59 -27.28
N LEU A 263 13.39 -7.71 -28.12
CA LEU A 263 13.35 -7.27 -29.51
C LEU A 263 12.57 -8.22 -30.43
N ALA A 264 12.20 -9.40 -29.91
CA ALA A 264 11.46 -10.43 -30.62
C ALA A 264 10.03 -10.57 -30.05
N PRO A 265 9.02 -9.80 -30.54
CA PRO A 265 7.66 -9.79 -29.97
C PRO A 265 6.99 -11.16 -29.91
N TRP A 266 7.35 -12.10 -30.77
CA TRP A 266 6.87 -13.49 -30.74
C TRP A 266 7.41 -14.33 -29.58
N ARG A 267 8.38 -13.82 -28.82
CA ARG A 267 8.93 -14.42 -27.59
C ARG A 267 8.44 -13.73 -26.32
N TRP A 268 7.57 -12.70 -26.42
CA TRP A 268 7.11 -11.95 -25.27
C TRP A 268 6.31 -12.83 -24.29
N PRO A 269 6.38 -12.57 -22.99
CA PRO A 269 5.71 -13.36 -21.96
C PRO A 269 4.22 -13.04 -21.85
N LEU A 270 3.47 -13.20 -22.93
CA LEU A 270 2.04 -12.83 -22.99
C LEU A 270 1.09 -13.91 -22.46
N HIS A 271 1.56 -14.98 -21.83
CA HIS A 271 0.68 -15.84 -21.04
C HIS A 271 0.21 -15.10 -19.78
N LEU A 272 -1.03 -15.32 -19.36
CA LEU A 272 -1.63 -14.62 -18.21
C LEU A 272 -0.81 -14.74 -16.92
N CYS A 273 -0.30 -15.93 -16.62
CA CYS A 273 0.53 -16.16 -15.44
C CYS A 273 1.82 -15.33 -15.47
N ASN A 274 2.43 -15.21 -16.66
CA ASN A 274 3.63 -14.42 -16.86
C ASN A 274 3.34 -12.90 -16.75
N LEU A 275 2.20 -12.47 -17.28
CA LEU A 275 1.76 -11.08 -17.17
C LEU A 275 1.54 -10.68 -15.70
N ALA A 276 1.08 -11.61 -14.86
CA ALA A 276 0.95 -11.37 -13.42
C ALA A 276 2.26 -10.96 -12.76
N MET A 277 3.39 -11.57 -13.18
CA MET A 277 4.72 -11.28 -12.62
C MET A 277 5.13 -9.82 -12.85
N LEU A 278 4.68 -9.21 -13.94
CA LEU A 278 4.92 -7.81 -14.26
C LEU A 278 3.89 -6.88 -13.59
N LEU A 279 2.60 -7.26 -13.64
CA LEU A 279 1.51 -6.38 -13.20
C LEU A 279 1.39 -6.28 -11.69
N VAL A 280 1.61 -7.36 -10.93
CA VAL A 280 1.46 -7.36 -9.46
C VAL A 280 2.43 -6.39 -8.79
N PRO A 281 3.76 -6.44 -9.02
CA PRO A 281 4.68 -5.46 -8.43
C PRO A 281 4.38 -4.04 -8.88
N LEU A 282 3.99 -3.83 -10.14
CA LEU A 282 3.58 -2.53 -10.65
C LEU A 282 2.38 -1.96 -9.87
N CYS A 283 1.34 -2.79 -9.66
CA CYS A 283 0.16 -2.40 -8.88
C CYS A 283 0.51 -2.05 -7.43
N LEU A 284 1.39 -2.83 -6.80
CA LEU A 284 1.82 -2.61 -5.41
C LEU A 284 2.68 -1.33 -5.27
N ILE A 285 3.62 -1.09 -6.18
CA ILE A 285 4.51 0.08 -6.14
C ILE A 285 3.71 1.37 -6.39
N PHE A 286 2.82 1.38 -7.39
CA PHE A 286 2.09 2.58 -7.81
C PHE A 286 0.67 2.67 -7.26
N LYS A 287 0.21 1.72 -6.45
CA LYS A 287 -1.16 1.64 -5.90
C LYS A 287 -2.25 1.68 -6.99
N LEU A 288 -2.06 0.92 -8.07
CA LEU A 288 -2.97 0.92 -9.22
C LEU A 288 -4.17 -0.01 -8.98
N LYS A 289 -5.15 0.46 -8.20
CA LYS A 289 -6.32 -0.30 -7.75
C LYS A 289 -7.10 -0.99 -8.90
N LYS A 290 -7.39 -0.27 -9.99
CA LYS A 290 -8.18 -0.82 -11.12
C LYS A 290 -7.43 -1.94 -11.86
N LEU A 291 -6.12 -1.74 -12.08
CA LEU A 291 -5.27 -2.74 -12.73
C LEU A 291 -5.07 -3.97 -11.84
N PHE A 292 -5.01 -3.77 -10.52
CA PHE A 292 -4.92 -4.87 -9.57
C PHE A 292 -6.11 -5.82 -9.66
N HIS A 293 -7.34 -5.31 -9.77
CA HIS A 293 -8.52 -6.16 -9.89
C HIS A 293 -8.52 -7.01 -11.16
N PHE A 294 -7.92 -6.52 -12.25
CA PHE A 294 -7.70 -7.34 -13.45
C PHE A 294 -6.82 -8.56 -13.13
N THR A 295 -5.70 -8.37 -12.44
CA THR A 295 -4.82 -9.50 -12.06
C THR A 295 -5.52 -10.45 -11.08
N TYR A 296 -6.31 -9.93 -10.17
CA TYR A 296 -7.03 -10.70 -9.16
C TYR A 296 -8.04 -11.70 -9.76
N PHE A 297 -8.86 -11.26 -10.70
CA PHE A 297 -9.89 -12.12 -11.27
C PHE A 297 -9.36 -13.12 -12.30
N ILE A 298 -8.33 -12.75 -13.04
CA ILE A 298 -7.90 -13.50 -14.23
C ILE A 298 -6.72 -14.41 -13.91
N ASN A 299 -5.73 -13.90 -13.17
CA ASN A 299 -4.50 -14.65 -12.95
C ASN A 299 -4.64 -15.73 -11.88
N VAL A 300 -5.43 -15.49 -10.83
CA VAL A 300 -5.62 -16.47 -9.74
C VAL A 300 -6.11 -17.82 -10.27
N PHE A 301 -7.11 -17.79 -11.15
CA PHE A 301 -7.64 -19.02 -11.74
C PHE A 301 -6.66 -19.65 -12.73
N GLY A 302 -6.08 -18.86 -13.62
CA GLY A 302 -5.12 -19.34 -14.60
C GLY A 302 -3.92 -20.02 -13.95
N ALA A 303 -3.38 -19.42 -12.88
CA ALA A 303 -2.29 -20.00 -12.11
C ALA A 303 -2.69 -21.30 -11.40
N LEU A 304 -3.88 -21.33 -10.78
CA LEU A 304 -4.39 -22.53 -10.13
C LEU A 304 -4.56 -23.69 -11.13
N LEU A 305 -5.14 -23.40 -12.29
CA LEU A 305 -5.34 -24.41 -13.34
C LEU A 305 -3.99 -24.94 -13.87
N ALA A 306 -3.02 -24.05 -14.08
CA ALA A 306 -1.67 -24.45 -14.50
C ALA A 306 -0.96 -25.32 -13.44
N MET A 307 -1.16 -25.05 -12.15
CA MET A 307 -0.61 -25.87 -11.06
C MET A 307 -1.33 -27.21 -10.92
N LEU A 308 -2.63 -27.28 -11.21
CA LEU A 308 -3.40 -28.52 -11.17
C LEU A 308 -3.09 -29.43 -12.36
N MET A 309 -2.83 -28.86 -13.52
CA MET A 309 -2.53 -29.59 -14.76
C MET A 309 -1.24 -29.09 -15.40
N PRO A 310 -0.10 -29.24 -14.73
CA PRO A 310 1.19 -28.81 -15.28
C PRO A 310 1.54 -29.67 -16.49
N ASN A 311 2.06 -29.04 -17.53
CA ASN A 311 2.50 -29.76 -18.73
C ASN A 311 3.97 -30.17 -18.56
N TYR A 312 4.26 -31.11 -17.66
CA TYR A 312 5.61 -31.64 -17.50
C TYR A 312 6.00 -32.50 -18.69
N ARG A 313 7.22 -32.32 -19.17
CA ARG A 313 7.87 -33.30 -20.04
C ARG A 313 8.24 -34.53 -19.19
N GLU A 314 8.15 -35.70 -19.74
CA GLU A 314 8.09 -37.03 -19.06
C GLU A 314 9.21 -37.39 -18.05
N THR A 315 10.24 -36.57 -17.86
CA THR A 315 11.38 -36.93 -16.97
C THR A 315 11.96 -35.70 -16.27
N ILE A 316 11.18 -35.03 -15.40
CA ILE A 316 11.69 -33.88 -14.67
C ILE A 316 11.88 -34.24 -13.19
N LEU A 317 13.08 -33.97 -12.65
CA LEU A 317 13.42 -34.19 -11.25
C LEU A 317 12.66 -33.22 -10.32
N PHE A 318 12.23 -33.70 -9.16
CA PHE A 318 11.41 -32.96 -8.18
C PHE A 318 11.95 -31.56 -7.82
N LEU A 319 13.26 -31.44 -7.69
CA LEU A 319 13.91 -30.19 -7.34
C LEU A 319 14.71 -29.59 -8.52
N ASN A 320 14.37 -29.95 -9.74
CA ASN A 320 14.96 -29.33 -10.91
C ASN A 320 14.67 -27.82 -10.93
N PRO A 321 15.61 -26.94 -11.24
CA PRO A 321 15.39 -25.48 -11.28
C PRO A 321 14.20 -25.05 -12.12
N THR A 322 13.96 -25.69 -13.25
CA THR A 322 12.82 -25.41 -14.13
C THR A 322 11.48 -25.70 -13.43
N VAL A 323 11.41 -26.80 -12.67
CA VAL A 323 10.22 -27.15 -11.89
C VAL A 323 10.03 -26.18 -10.73
N VAL A 324 11.08 -25.88 -9.99
CA VAL A 324 11.05 -24.91 -8.88
C VAL A 324 10.63 -23.54 -9.41
N HIS A 325 11.20 -23.09 -10.52
CA HIS A 325 10.83 -21.85 -11.19
C HIS A 325 9.35 -21.81 -11.58
N PHE A 326 8.86 -22.87 -12.22
CA PHE A 326 7.44 -23.00 -12.58
C PHE A 326 6.54 -22.82 -11.34
N TRP A 327 6.84 -23.53 -10.25
CA TRP A 327 6.02 -23.48 -9.04
C TRP A 327 6.11 -22.13 -8.32
N ILE A 328 7.28 -21.52 -8.25
CA ILE A 328 7.43 -20.17 -7.66
C ILE A 328 6.58 -19.15 -8.42
N ASN A 329 6.66 -19.15 -9.76
CA ASN A 329 5.93 -18.21 -10.59
C ASN A 329 4.41 -18.38 -10.46
N HIS A 330 3.91 -19.61 -10.56
CA HIS A 330 2.49 -19.87 -10.46
C HIS A 330 1.96 -19.70 -9.03
N CYS A 331 2.75 -20.05 -8.02
CA CYS A 331 2.44 -19.75 -6.62
C CYS A 331 2.25 -18.24 -6.43
N CYS A 332 3.17 -17.43 -6.92
CA CYS A 332 3.08 -15.98 -6.80
C CYS A 332 1.87 -15.42 -7.55
N ALA A 333 1.62 -15.86 -8.78
CA ALA A 333 0.46 -15.44 -9.57
C ALA A 333 -0.87 -15.79 -8.87
N PHE A 334 -0.92 -16.92 -8.15
CA PHE A 334 -2.06 -17.36 -7.37
C PHE A 334 -2.19 -16.61 -6.04
N MET A 335 -1.13 -16.63 -5.20
CA MET A 335 -1.22 -16.18 -3.82
C MET A 335 -1.17 -14.65 -3.65
N MET A 336 -0.40 -13.94 -4.49
CA MET A 336 -0.17 -12.51 -4.27
C MET A 336 -1.44 -11.66 -4.36
N PRO A 337 -2.33 -11.84 -5.35
CA PRO A 337 -3.59 -11.12 -5.38
C PRO A 337 -4.45 -11.40 -4.14
N LEU A 338 -4.44 -12.65 -3.64
CA LEU A 338 -5.18 -13.06 -2.45
C LEU A 338 -4.65 -12.41 -1.19
N LEU A 339 -3.33 -12.45 -0.99
CA LEU A 339 -2.66 -11.84 0.16
C LEU A 339 -2.81 -10.32 0.18
N CYS A 340 -2.75 -9.67 -0.99
CA CYS A 340 -2.94 -8.23 -1.09
C CYS A 340 -4.32 -7.78 -0.58
N VAL A 341 -5.37 -8.57 -0.85
CA VAL A 341 -6.72 -8.31 -0.33
C VAL A 341 -6.84 -8.73 1.13
N ALA A 342 -6.34 -9.92 1.51
CA ALA A 342 -6.45 -10.46 2.86
C ALA A 342 -5.69 -9.62 3.90
N LEU A 343 -4.57 -9.01 3.51
CA LEU A 343 -3.76 -8.14 4.36
C LEU A 343 -4.15 -6.64 4.26
N GLY A 344 -5.22 -6.31 3.51
CA GLY A 344 -5.80 -4.96 3.47
C GLY A 344 -5.06 -3.96 2.58
N GLU A 345 -4.12 -4.39 1.71
CA GLU A 345 -3.42 -3.48 0.80
C GLU A 345 -4.33 -3.00 -0.34
N PHE A 346 -5.24 -3.85 -0.80
CA PHE A 346 -6.27 -3.51 -1.78
C PHE A 346 -7.67 -3.87 -1.28
N GLU A 347 -8.67 -3.14 -1.80
CA GLU A 347 -10.08 -3.33 -1.46
C GLU A 347 -10.58 -4.71 -1.90
N ARG A 348 -11.59 -5.23 -1.18
CA ARG A 348 -12.26 -6.48 -1.55
C ARG A 348 -12.87 -6.38 -2.95
N PRO A 349 -12.83 -7.43 -3.77
CA PRO A 349 -13.37 -7.41 -5.12
C PRO A 349 -14.89 -7.22 -5.11
N SER A 350 -15.37 -6.25 -5.87
CA SER A 350 -16.79 -5.96 -6.09
C SER A 350 -17.24 -6.41 -7.47
N LEU A 351 -18.56 -6.57 -7.69
CA LEU A 351 -19.11 -6.86 -9.00
C LEU A 351 -18.76 -5.79 -10.05
N LYS A 352 -18.68 -4.53 -9.62
CA LYS A 352 -18.25 -3.42 -10.48
C LYS A 352 -16.79 -3.58 -10.93
N ASN A 353 -15.91 -4.00 -10.01
CA ASN A 353 -14.51 -4.27 -10.33
C ASN A 353 -14.36 -5.48 -11.25
N PHE A 354 -15.21 -6.50 -11.07
CA PHE A 354 -15.28 -7.64 -11.99
C PHE A 354 -15.68 -7.20 -13.41
N ALA A 355 -16.71 -6.37 -13.55
CA ALA A 355 -17.13 -5.85 -14.86
C ALA A 355 -16.01 -5.06 -15.56
N TYR A 356 -15.29 -4.18 -14.85
CA TYR A 356 -14.13 -3.49 -15.42
C TYR A 356 -13.01 -4.47 -15.81
N SER A 357 -12.75 -5.48 -14.99
CA SER A 357 -11.73 -6.49 -15.30
C SER A 357 -12.08 -7.31 -16.53
N SER A 358 -13.37 -7.63 -16.72
CA SER A 358 -13.86 -8.34 -17.91
C SER A 358 -13.68 -7.52 -19.20
N ILE A 359 -13.88 -6.19 -19.14
CA ILE A 359 -13.62 -5.31 -20.28
C ILE A 359 -12.11 -5.30 -20.63
N TRP A 360 -11.25 -5.14 -19.63
CA TRP A 360 -9.80 -5.17 -19.85
C TRP A 360 -9.32 -6.55 -20.32
N PHE A 361 -9.97 -7.61 -19.85
CA PHE A 361 -9.69 -8.96 -20.34
C PHE A 361 -10.07 -9.11 -21.82
N PHE A 362 -11.20 -8.55 -22.24
CA PHE A 362 -11.58 -8.54 -23.65
C PHE A 362 -10.55 -7.81 -24.53
N VAL A 363 -10.08 -6.63 -24.08
CA VAL A 363 -9.02 -5.90 -24.80
C VAL A 363 -7.74 -6.71 -24.90
N TYR A 364 -7.27 -7.26 -23.79
CA TYR A 364 -6.09 -8.13 -23.73
C TYR A 364 -6.25 -9.35 -24.67
N PHE A 365 -7.39 -10.02 -24.58
CA PHE A 365 -7.70 -11.22 -25.35
C PHE A 365 -7.68 -10.92 -26.87
N THR A 366 -8.26 -9.81 -27.29
CA THR A 366 -8.24 -9.36 -28.69
C THR A 366 -6.82 -9.10 -29.18
N ILE A 367 -5.99 -8.42 -28.38
CA ILE A 367 -4.58 -8.18 -28.70
C ILE A 367 -3.85 -9.50 -28.87
N VAL A 368 -4.02 -10.44 -27.95
CA VAL A 368 -3.33 -11.73 -27.97
C VAL A 368 -3.77 -12.61 -29.16
N ILE A 369 -5.07 -12.64 -29.51
CA ILE A 369 -5.55 -13.31 -30.73
C ILE A 369 -4.86 -12.73 -31.95
N THR A 370 -4.81 -11.40 -32.05
CA THR A 370 -4.20 -10.73 -33.20
C THR A 370 -2.71 -11.08 -33.33
N LEU A 371 -1.96 -10.99 -32.22
CA LEU A 371 -0.54 -11.31 -32.21
C LEU A 371 -0.27 -12.78 -32.55
N ASN A 372 -1.01 -13.71 -31.96
CA ASN A 372 -0.89 -15.14 -32.28
C ASN A 372 -1.12 -15.40 -33.78
N THR A 373 -2.20 -14.85 -34.32
CA THR A 373 -2.55 -15.05 -35.72
C THR A 373 -1.49 -14.46 -36.66
N VAL A 374 -0.98 -13.25 -36.37
CA VAL A 374 0.05 -12.58 -37.14
C VAL A 374 1.37 -13.37 -37.09
N PHE A 375 1.83 -13.76 -35.91
CA PHE A 375 3.10 -14.48 -35.79
C PHE A 375 3.03 -15.88 -36.36
N THR A 376 1.90 -16.57 -36.26
CA THR A 376 1.71 -17.88 -36.91
C THR A 376 1.69 -17.73 -38.46
N ALA A 377 1.03 -16.68 -38.95
CA ALA A 377 1.01 -16.43 -40.41
C ALA A 377 2.38 -16.01 -41.00
N LEU A 378 3.27 -15.45 -40.19
CA LEU A 378 4.61 -15.03 -40.55
C LEU A 378 5.71 -16.03 -40.12
N GLU A 379 5.33 -17.19 -39.62
CA GLU A 379 6.28 -18.22 -39.16
C GLU A 379 7.29 -18.59 -40.23
N GLY A 380 8.55 -18.70 -39.83
CA GLY A 380 9.67 -19.00 -40.74
C GLY A 380 10.28 -17.80 -41.45
N LYS A 381 9.68 -16.60 -41.42
CA LYS A 381 10.29 -15.39 -41.97
C LYS A 381 11.46 -14.93 -41.10
N VAL A 382 12.58 -14.62 -41.76
CA VAL A 382 13.81 -14.12 -41.11
C VAL A 382 13.73 -12.60 -40.97
N THR A 383 14.01 -12.11 -39.77
CA THR A 383 14.08 -10.68 -39.42
C THR A 383 15.48 -10.32 -38.91
N ALA A 384 15.76 -9.05 -38.71
CA ALA A 384 17.01 -8.57 -38.09
C ALA A 384 17.26 -9.14 -36.69
N VAL A 385 16.22 -9.63 -36.02
CA VAL A 385 16.25 -10.13 -34.61
C VAL A 385 16.11 -11.65 -34.54
N GLY A 386 16.06 -12.34 -35.69
CA GLY A 386 15.92 -13.79 -35.78
C GLY A 386 14.72 -14.25 -36.60
N THR A 387 14.53 -15.56 -36.67
CA THR A 387 13.41 -16.18 -37.38
C THR A 387 12.14 -16.10 -36.53
N ILE A 388 11.04 -15.64 -37.12
CA ILE A 388 9.72 -15.61 -36.47
C ILE A 388 9.27 -17.05 -36.22
N SER A 389 8.92 -17.35 -34.97
CA SER A 389 8.25 -18.60 -34.58
C SER A 389 6.76 -18.35 -34.39
N GLY A 390 5.95 -19.32 -34.82
CA GLY A 390 4.53 -19.31 -34.53
C GLY A 390 4.27 -19.28 -33.02
N THR A 391 3.26 -18.51 -32.61
CA THR A 391 2.92 -18.33 -31.18
C THR A 391 1.52 -18.82 -30.88
N ASP A 392 1.36 -19.33 -29.69
CA ASP A 392 0.05 -19.65 -29.13
C ASP A 392 -0.04 -19.16 -27.68
N PHE A 393 0.16 -17.85 -27.53
CA PHE A 393 -0.03 -17.22 -26.23
C PHE A 393 -1.42 -17.51 -25.70
N PHE A 394 -1.49 -17.99 -24.48
CA PHE A 394 -2.72 -18.30 -23.80
C PHE A 394 -3.55 -19.46 -24.42
N PHE A 395 -2.95 -20.27 -25.30
CA PHE A 395 -3.55 -21.46 -25.95
C PHE A 395 -4.88 -21.20 -26.68
N ILE A 396 -4.99 -20.03 -27.33
CA ILE A 396 -6.23 -19.60 -28.00
C ILE A 396 -6.19 -19.70 -29.52
N ASN A 397 -5.04 -20.02 -30.08
CA ASN A 397 -4.87 -20.14 -31.54
C ASN A 397 -4.79 -21.61 -32.00
N SER A 398 -4.20 -22.49 -31.20
CA SER A 398 -4.28 -23.92 -31.39
C SER A 398 -5.46 -24.47 -30.59
N THR A 399 -6.30 -25.27 -31.14
CA THR A 399 -7.41 -25.94 -30.43
C THR A 399 -6.93 -26.92 -29.35
N PHE A 400 -5.85 -26.57 -28.62
CA PHE A 400 -5.17 -27.44 -27.66
C PHE A 400 -6.10 -27.97 -26.57
N ILE A 401 -6.92 -27.09 -25.99
CA ILE A 401 -7.88 -27.50 -24.95
C ILE A 401 -8.99 -28.37 -25.56
N ALA A 402 -9.43 -28.05 -26.77
CA ALA A 402 -10.42 -28.88 -27.48
C ALA A 402 -9.89 -30.29 -27.69
N LYS A 403 -8.62 -30.46 -28.07
CA LYS A 403 -7.96 -31.78 -28.21
C LYS A 403 -7.91 -32.55 -26.88
N LYS A 404 -7.70 -31.87 -25.75
CA LYS A 404 -7.73 -32.49 -24.41
C LYS A 404 -9.12 -32.93 -23.99
N LEU A 405 -10.18 -32.24 -24.46
CA LEU A 405 -11.58 -32.57 -24.18
C LEU A 405 -12.13 -33.72 -25.06
N GLY A 406 -11.40 -34.08 -26.13
CA GLY A 406 -11.70 -35.20 -27.01
C GLY A 406 -12.43 -34.84 -28.31
N LYS A 407 -12.67 -35.84 -29.16
CA LYS A 407 -13.18 -35.71 -30.53
C LYS A 407 -14.48 -34.87 -30.66
N TRP A 408 -15.36 -34.93 -29.67
CA TRP A 408 -16.61 -34.18 -29.70
C TRP A 408 -16.35 -32.66 -29.66
N ALA A 409 -15.38 -32.23 -28.88
CA ALA A 409 -14.98 -30.83 -28.76
C ALA A 409 -14.19 -30.39 -30.00
N GLU A 410 -13.31 -31.23 -30.53
CA GLU A 410 -12.58 -30.92 -31.77
C GLU A 410 -13.53 -30.60 -32.92
N ASN A 411 -14.59 -31.39 -33.11
CA ASN A 411 -15.58 -31.21 -34.18
C ASN A 411 -16.32 -29.86 -34.08
N ILE A 412 -16.59 -29.38 -32.87
CA ILE A 412 -17.29 -28.12 -32.65
C ILE A 412 -16.34 -26.93 -32.79
N PHE A 413 -15.11 -27.06 -32.30
CA PHE A 413 -14.18 -25.95 -32.14
C PHE A 413 -13.24 -25.77 -33.34
N ASP A 414 -13.12 -26.73 -34.28
CA ASP A 414 -12.26 -26.63 -35.45
C ASP A 414 -12.90 -25.84 -36.63
N VAL A 415 -13.91 -25.02 -36.36
CA VAL A 415 -14.42 -24.07 -37.35
C VAL A 415 -13.38 -22.98 -37.61
N ARG A 416 -12.89 -22.92 -38.84
CA ARG A 416 -11.80 -22.00 -39.21
C ARG A 416 -12.30 -20.89 -40.11
N LEU A 417 -11.93 -19.65 -39.79
CA LEU A 417 -12.00 -18.52 -40.69
C LEU A 417 -10.60 -18.28 -41.25
N VAL A 418 -10.42 -18.47 -42.55
CA VAL A 418 -9.16 -18.31 -43.24
C VAL A 418 -9.19 -17.04 -44.09
N ILE A 419 -8.26 -16.11 -43.80
CA ILE A 419 -8.05 -14.90 -44.62
C ILE A 419 -6.72 -15.04 -45.32
N GLN A 420 -6.75 -15.18 -46.65
CA GLN A 420 -5.55 -15.36 -47.48
C GLN A 420 -5.20 -14.02 -48.10
N THR A 421 -3.93 -13.61 -47.93
CA THR A 421 -3.31 -12.48 -48.62
C THR A 421 -2.18 -13.00 -49.54
N ASN A 422 -1.62 -12.11 -50.36
CA ASN A 422 -0.50 -12.50 -51.24
C ASN A 422 0.76 -12.93 -50.48
N GLU A 423 0.90 -12.55 -49.21
CA GLU A 423 2.11 -12.77 -48.41
C GLU A 423 1.95 -13.73 -47.24
N ALA A 424 0.72 -13.96 -46.77
CA ALA A 424 0.46 -14.75 -45.57
C ALA A 424 -0.98 -15.29 -45.53
N VAL A 425 -1.17 -16.39 -44.80
CA VAL A 425 -2.46 -17.00 -44.51
C VAL A 425 -2.78 -16.84 -43.03
N PHE A 426 -3.83 -16.11 -42.74
CA PHE A 426 -4.31 -15.86 -41.35
C PHE A 426 -5.44 -16.85 -41.04
N VAL A 427 -5.28 -17.62 -39.97
CA VAL A 427 -6.26 -18.62 -39.54
C VAL A 427 -6.79 -18.22 -38.15
N PHE A 428 -8.11 -18.07 -38.06
CA PHE A 428 -8.83 -17.85 -36.80
C PHE A 428 -9.74 -19.02 -36.49
N HIS A 429 -9.94 -19.27 -35.19
CA HIS A 429 -10.92 -20.25 -34.68
C HIS A 429 -12.03 -19.53 -33.91
N PRO A 430 -12.99 -18.84 -34.58
CA PRO A 430 -13.90 -17.90 -33.95
C PRO A 430 -14.79 -18.53 -32.88
N ILE A 431 -15.30 -19.73 -33.11
CA ILE A 431 -16.17 -20.43 -32.15
C ILE A 431 -15.35 -20.80 -30.90
N TYR A 432 -14.15 -21.38 -31.08
CA TYR A 432 -13.25 -21.72 -29.98
C TYR A 432 -12.86 -20.48 -29.18
N GLN A 433 -12.46 -19.42 -29.85
CA GLN A 433 -12.01 -18.17 -29.22
C GLN A 433 -13.15 -17.49 -28.43
N LEU A 434 -14.36 -17.46 -28.98
CA LEU A 434 -15.51 -16.88 -28.33
C LEU A 434 -15.91 -17.68 -27.07
N ILE A 435 -16.01 -18.99 -27.18
CA ILE A 435 -16.35 -19.86 -26.04
C ILE A 435 -15.26 -19.80 -24.99
N TYR A 436 -13.99 -19.79 -25.38
CA TYR A 436 -12.87 -19.65 -24.47
C TYR A 436 -12.96 -18.36 -23.64
N TYR A 437 -13.28 -17.23 -24.29
CA TYR A 437 -13.50 -15.95 -23.61
C TYR A 437 -14.62 -16.04 -22.57
N PHE A 438 -15.79 -16.58 -22.96
CA PHE A 438 -16.95 -16.69 -22.05
C PHE A 438 -16.68 -17.66 -20.90
N VAL A 439 -16.04 -18.79 -21.15
CA VAL A 439 -15.65 -19.73 -20.09
C VAL A 439 -14.72 -19.05 -19.08
N TYR A 440 -13.73 -18.30 -19.55
CA TYR A 440 -12.81 -17.59 -18.67
C TYR A 440 -13.50 -16.48 -17.86
N ALA A 441 -14.40 -15.74 -18.47
CA ALA A 441 -15.22 -14.74 -17.76
C ALA A 441 -16.13 -15.41 -16.70
N LEU A 442 -16.75 -16.54 -17.04
CA LEU A 442 -17.57 -17.33 -16.10
C LEU A 442 -16.76 -17.84 -14.91
N LEU A 443 -15.55 -18.34 -15.18
CA LEU A 443 -14.62 -18.78 -14.12
C LEU A 443 -14.17 -17.62 -13.21
N GLY A 444 -13.90 -16.44 -13.78
CA GLY A 444 -13.63 -15.23 -13.03
C GLY A 444 -14.80 -14.81 -12.15
N PHE A 445 -16.03 -14.92 -12.66
CA PHE A 445 -17.25 -14.71 -11.88
C PHE A 445 -17.39 -15.75 -10.76
N GLY A 446 -17.10 -17.02 -11.04
CA GLY A 446 -17.11 -18.10 -10.04
C GLY A 446 -16.13 -17.83 -8.88
N ILE A 447 -14.92 -17.35 -9.18
CA ILE A 447 -13.96 -16.92 -8.15
C ILE A 447 -14.52 -15.77 -7.32
N TRP A 448 -15.07 -14.74 -7.97
CA TRP A 448 -15.72 -13.63 -7.26
C TRP A 448 -16.81 -14.15 -6.32
N PHE A 449 -17.66 -15.05 -6.78
CA PHE A 449 -18.75 -15.64 -5.99
C PHE A 449 -18.22 -16.46 -4.80
N ILE A 450 -17.20 -17.30 -5.01
CA ILE A 450 -16.54 -18.07 -3.93
C ILE A 450 -15.97 -17.12 -2.88
N TYR A 451 -15.31 -16.05 -3.30
CA TYR A 451 -14.77 -15.04 -2.36
C TYR A 451 -15.86 -14.35 -1.57
N GLN A 452 -17.00 -14.00 -2.19
CA GLN A 452 -18.12 -13.40 -1.45
C GLN A 452 -18.62 -14.35 -0.36
N ILE A 453 -18.75 -15.64 -0.66
CA ILE A 453 -19.12 -16.66 0.33
C ILE A 453 -18.10 -16.69 1.48
N PHE A 454 -16.80 -16.74 1.19
CA PHE A 454 -15.76 -16.76 2.23
C PHE A 454 -15.79 -15.49 3.10
N PHE A 455 -15.94 -14.32 2.49
CA PHE A 455 -16.04 -13.07 3.25
C PHE A 455 -17.33 -13.01 4.08
N ASP A 456 -18.46 -13.46 3.53
CA ASP A 456 -19.74 -13.48 4.25
C ASP A 456 -19.73 -14.51 5.40
N VAL A 457 -19.10 -15.65 5.22
CA VAL A 457 -18.90 -16.66 6.29
C VAL A 457 -17.98 -16.09 7.37
N ALA A 458 -16.85 -15.46 7.02
CA ALA A 458 -15.93 -14.86 7.96
C ALA A 458 -16.61 -13.72 8.74
N ASP A 459 -17.31 -12.84 8.05
CA ASP A 459 -18.04 -11.71 8.64
C ASP A 459 -19.18 -12.22 9.55
N SER A 460 -19.90 -13.29 9.13
CA SER A 460 -20.96 -13.92 9.93
C SER A 460 -20.40 -14.61 11.17
N HIS A 461 -19.24 -15.24 11.09
CA HIS A 461 -18.59 -15.88 12.24
C HIS A 461 -18.17 -14.84 13.29
N ILE A 462 -17.68 -13.68 12.82
CA ILE A 462 -17.34 -12.56 13.70
C ILE A 462 -18.61 -11.96 14.30
N ALA A 463 -19.65 -11.74 13.51
CA ALA A 463 -20.95 -11.25 14.00
C ALA A 463 -21.57 -12.22 15.01
N LEU A 464 -21.48 -13.54 14.76
CA LEU A 464 -21.93 -14.57 15.71
C LEU A 464 -21.15 -14.55 17.02
N HIS A 465 -19.82 -14.39 16.95
CA HIS A 465 -18.96 -14.30 18.13
C HIS A 465 -19.36 -13.13 19.02
N TYR A 466 -19.65 -11.97 18.44
CA TYR A 466 -20.12 -10.80 19.18
C TYR A 466 -21.57 -10.98 19.67
N LYS A 467 -22.46 -11.60 18.88
CA LYS A 467 -23.82 -11.93 19.29
C LYS A 467 -23.86 -12.86 20.50
N LEU A 468 -22.97 -13.85 20.55
CA LEU A 468 -22.81 -14.77 21.68
C LEU A 468 -22.31 -14.05 22.95
N LYS A 469 -21.60 -12.92 22.79
CA LYS A 469 -21.20 -12.03 23.88
C LYS A 469 -22.26 -10.98 24.24
N GLY A 470 -23.47 -11.06 23.68
CA GLY A 470 -24.56 -10.12 23.93
C GLY A 470 -24.40 -8.76 23.23
N ILE A 471 -23.52 -8.67 22.24
CA ILE A 471 -23.22 -7.44 21.51
C ILE A 471 -23.88 -7.53 20.13
N ARG A 472 -24.90 -6.70 19.87
CA ARG A 472 -25.47 -6.52 18.52
C ARG A 472 -24.57 -5.57 17.73
N ILE A 473 -23.90 -6.09 16.70
CA ILE A 473 -23.06 -5.28 15.80
C ILE A 473 -23.74 -5.18 14.45
N ASP A 474 -23.76 -3.97 13.89
CA ASP A 474 -24.12 -3.73 12.51
C ASP A 474 -23.01 -4.29 11.60
N ALA A 475 -23.39 -5.14 10.64
CA ALA A 475 -22.46 -5.79 9.72
C ALA A 475 -21.63 -4.78 8.88
N ILE A 476 -22.17 -3.58 8.62
CA ILE A 476 -21.49 -2.50 7.89
C ILE A 476 -20.40 -1.87 8.76
N ALA A 477 -20.69 -1.63 10.04
CA ALA A 477 -19.71 -1.09 10.98
C ALA A 477 -18.59 -2.10 11.28
N LEU A 478 -18.93 -3.39 11.36
CA LEU A 478 -17.97 -4.47 11.52
C LEU A 478 -17.03 -4.60 10.32
N LYS A 479 -17.56 -4.55 9.08
CA LYS A 479 -16.75 -4.53 7.84
C LYS A 479 -15.77 -3.36 7.81
N SER A 480 -16.19 -2.21 8.27
CA SER A 480 -15.36 -1.01 8.36
C SER A 480 -14.25 -1.14 9.39
N ALA A 481 -14.56 -1.71 10.56
CA ALA A 481 -13.60 -1.95 11.65
C ALA A 481 -12.58 -3.04 11.31
N LEU A 482 -12.99 -4.10 10.60
CA LEU A 482 -12.11 -5.20 10.18
C LEU A 482 -11.13 -4.80 9.07
N ASN A 483 -11.49 -3.81 8.25
CA ASN A 483 -10.59 -3.25 7.23
C ASN A 483 -9.55 -2.27 7.80
N GLY A 484 -9.68 -1.88 9.07
CA GLY A 484 -8.85 -0.85 9.71
C GLY A 484 -8.04 -1.27 10.94
N ARG A 485 -8.03 -2.54 11.32
CA ARG A 485 -7.29 -3.01 12.50
C ARG A 485 -5.79 -3.18 12.24
N SER A 486 -5.06 -2.08 12.28
CA SER A 486 -3.78 -2.08 12.97
C SER A 486 -3.95 -1.20 14.21
N LEU A 487 -3.68 -1.73 15.38
CA LEU A 487 -3.39 -0.93 16.56
C LEU A 487 -2.05 -0.26 16.26
N ASP A 488 -2.11 0.84 15.52
CA ASP A 488 -0.95 1.61 15.13
C ASP A 488 -0.36 2.24 16.39
N LYS A 489 0.92 2.02 16.64
CA LYS A 489 1.63 2.78 17.68
C LYS A 489 1.74 4.23 17.23
N PRO A 490 1.65 5.20 18.14
CA PRO A 490 1.79 6.62 17.79
C PRO A 490 3.14 6.87 17.11
N MET A 491 3.17 7.78 16.14
CA MET A 491 4.40 8.19 15.45
C MET A 491 5.37 8.89 16.42
N ASP A 492 4.83 9.53 17.44
CA ASP A 492 5.57 10.14 18.55
C ASP A 492 5.06 9.57 19.89
N GLU A 493 5.76 8.56 20.40
CA GLU A 493 5.46 7.92 21.68
C GLU A 493 5.64 8.87 22.89
N ASN A 494 6.35 9.99 22.70
CA ASN A 494 6.63 10.97 23.75
C ASN A 494 5.74 12.21 23.68
N SER A 495 4.79 12.26 22.75
CA SER A 495 3.95 13.46 22.53
C SER A 495 2.98 13.76 23.69
N GLY A 496 2.72 12.78 24.58
CA GLY A 496 1.71 12.91 25.61
C GLY A 496 0.30 13.13 25.03
N ILE A 497 -0.59 13.75 25.83
CA ILE A 497 -1.92 14.16 25.35
C ILE A 497 -1.74 15.50 24.63
N SER A 498 -1.81 15.47 23.30
CA SER A 498 -1.57 16.63 22.43
C SER A 498 -2.42 16.57 21.16
N LEU A 499 -2.77 17.73 20.63
CA LEU A 499 -3.36 17.93 19.32
C LEU A 499 -2.47 18.91 18.53
N VAL A 500 -1.86 18.48 17.44
CA VAL A 500 -0.94 19.30 16.66
C VAL A 500 -1.39 19.33 15.20
N LEU A 501 -1.56 20.55 14.67
CA LEU A 501 -1.70 20.79 13.24
C LEU A 501 -0.35 21.38 12.76
N ASP A 502 0.29 20.74 11.82
CA ASP A 502 1.58 21.16 11.26
C ASP A 502 1.44 21.45 9.77
N ASN A 503 1.49 22.71 9.42
CA ASN A 503 1.34 23.23 8.06
C ASN A 503 0.09 22.62 7.36
N PHE A 504 -0.99 22.46 8.12
CA PHE A 504 -2.21 21.85 7.62
C PHE A 504 -2.86 22.70 6.55
N CYS A 505 -3.16 22.07 5.41
CA CYS A 505 -3.86 22.70 4.30
C CYS A 505 -5.04 21.83 3.82
N LYS A 506 -6.15 22.51 3.53
CA LYS A 506 -7.32 21.86 2.92
C LYS A 506 -7.85 22.64 1.74
N ARG A 507 -8.01 21.93 0.61
CA ARG A 507 -8.62 22.42 -0.63
C ARG A 507 -9.66 21.42 -1.12
N TYR A 508 -10.78 21.92 -1.62
CA TYR A 508 -11.87 21.10 -2.17
C TYR A 508 -11.78 21.04 -3.69
N GLY A 509 -11.77 19.83 -4.23
CA GLY A 509 -11.76 19.57 -5.67
C GLY A 509 -10.58 20.26 -6.38
N LEU A 510 -10.88 20.88 -7.52
CA LEU A 510 -9.93 21.64 -8.36
C LEU A 510 -9.90 23.14 -8.03
N ASN A 511 -10.53 23.58 -6.94
CA ASN A 511 -10.56 24.99 -6.56
C ASN A 511 -9.14 25.51 -6.32
N LYS A 512 -8.86 26.72 -6.81
CA LYS A 512 -7.58 27.40 -6.59
C LYS A 512 -7.43 27.90 -5.14
N HIS A 513 -8.53 28.12 -4.42
CA HIS A 513 -8.55 28.65 -3.07
C HIS A 513 -8.52 27.53 -2.01
N TYR A 514 -7.71 27.74 -0.99
CA TYR A 514 -7.67 26.89 0.19
C TYR A 514 -8.75 27.32 1.20
N SER A 515 -9.46 26.34 1.76
CA SER A 515 -10.41 26.54 2.87
C SER A 515 -9.70 26.55 4.24
N ALA A 516 -8.52 25.95 4.30
CA ALA A 516 -7.55 26.09 5.38
C ALA A 516 -6.15 26.08 4.74
N LYS A 517 -5.27 27.00 5.15
CA LYS A 517 -3.96 27.19 4.53
C LYS A 517 -2.89 27.42 5.59
N ASN A 518 -1.87 26.58 5.58
CA ASN A 518 -0.71 26.64 6.48
C ASN A 518 -1.11 26.78 7.96
N VAL A 519 -2.18 26.09 8.39
CA VAL A 519 -2.63 26.13 9.77
C VAL A 519 -1.63 25.40 10.64
N CYS A 520 -0.99 26.15 11.55
CA CYS A 520 -0.09 25.64 12.59
C CYS A 520 -0.69 25.91 13.95
N LEU A 521 -0.95 24.84 14.72
CA LEU A 521 -1.58 24.91 16.02
C LEU A 521 -1.11 23.74 16.88
N SER A 522 -0.85 24.02 18.16
CA SER A 522 -0.52 22.99 19.16
C SER A 522 -1.34 23.21 20.42
N VAL A 523 -2.12 22.18 20.81
CA VAL A 523 -2.94 22.15 22.03
C VAL A 523 -2.45 21.02 22.91
N LYS A 524 -2.31 21.26 24.19
CA LYS A 524 -1.79 20.30 25.19
C LYS A 524 -2.91 19.79 26.08
N GLY A 525 -2.66 18.63 26.71
CA GLY A 525 -3.59 18.10 27.71
C GLY A 525 -3.74 19.02 28.93
N GLY A 526 -4.94 19.10 29.46
CA GLY A 526 -5.25 19.90 30.61
C GLY A 526 -5.85 21.28 30.31
N GLU A 527 -6.06 21.60 28.99
CA GLU A 527 -6.63 22.92 28.62
C GLU A 527 -7.98 22.81 27.90
N VAL A 528 -8.80 23.84 28.11
CA VAL A 528 -9.99 24.12 27.30
C VAL A 528 -9.60 25.13 26.22
N PHE A 529 -9.59 24.69 24.98
CA PHE A 529 -9.12 25.48 23.86
C PHE A 529 -10.29 25.95 22.99
N GLY A 530 -10.38 27.26 22.79
CA GLY A 530 -11.39 27.92 21.96
C GLY A 530 -10.92 28.18 20.54
N PHE A 531 -11.72 27.80 19.54
CA PHE A 531 -11.42 28.03 18.13
C PHE A 531 -12.42 29.00 17.50
N LEU A 532 -12.00 30.26 17.39
CA LEU A 532 -12.86 31.39 17.00
C LEU A 532 -12.65 31.80 15.55
N GLY A 533 -13.66 32.40 14.96
CA GLY A 533 -13.60 33.00 13.62
C GLY A 533 -14.98 33.24 13.02
N PRO A 534 -15.11 34.11 12.02
CA PRO A 534 -16.37 34.39 11.36
C PRO A 534 -16.90 33.15 10.60
N ASN A 535 -18.16 33.23 10.17
CA ASN A 535 -18.73 32.21 9.31
C ASN A 535 -17.95 32.13 8.00
N GLY A 536 -17.65 30.89 7.55
CA GLY A 536 -16.83 30.66 6.35
C GLY A 536 -15.31 30.83 6.58
N ALA A 537 -14.82 31.14 7.79
CA ALA A 537 -13.40 31.27 8.09
C ALA A 537 -12.59 29.97 7.96
N GLY A 538 -13.24 28.79 7.94
CA GLY A 538 -12.57 27.50 7.85
C GLY A 538 -12.63 26.65 9.12
N LYS A 539 -13.33 27.07 10.18
CA LYS A 539 -13.45 26.36 11.48
C LYS A 539 -13.89 24.89 11.31
N SER A 540 -15.08 24.68 10.76
CA SER A 540 -15.61 23.31 10.56
C SER A 540 -14.79 22.50 9.55
N THR A 541 -14.07 23.14 8.62
CA THR A 541 -13.11 22.47 7.73
C THR A 541 -11.93 21.91 8.52
N CYS A 542 -11.36 22.69 9.44
CA CYS A 542 -10.30 22.23 10.33
C CYS A 542 -10.79 21.09 11.21
N ILE A 543 -11.92 21.27 11.89
CA ILE A 543 -12.52 20.27 12.78
C ILE A 543 -12.80 18.96 12.03
N LYS A 544 -13.47 19.01 10.89
CA LYS A 544 -13.76 17.81 10.07
C LYS A 544 -12.49 17.11 9.57
N SER A 545 -11.40 17.84 9.40
CA SER A 545 -10.11 17.25 9.04
C SER A 545 -9.41 16.64 10.26
N ILE A 546 -9.50 17.26 11.44
CA ILE A 546 -8.95 16.70 12.70
C ILE A 546 -9.64 15.37 13.04
N VAL A 547 -10.97 15.30 12.96
CA VAL A 547 -11.71 14.07 13.23
C VAL A 547 -11.63 13.05 12.08
N GLY A 548 -10.93 13.38 10.99
CA GLY A 548 -10.73 12.48 9.86
C GLY A 548 -11.99 12.19 9.02
N ILE A 549 -13.00 13.07 9.07
CA ILE A 549 -14.17 13.05 8.17
C ILE A 549 -13.76 13.52 6.78
N GLN A 550 -12.85 14.51 6.71
CA GLN A 550 -12.35 15.06 5.45
C GLN A 550 -10.87 14.76 5.28
N PRO A 551 -10.44 14.31 4.09
CA PRO A 551 -9.03 14.04 3.83
C PRO A 551 -8.21 15.34 3.82
N ILE A 552 -7.01 15.27 4.36
CA ILE A 552 -6.01 16.36 4.38
C ILE A 552 -5.43 16.52 2.98
N THR A 553 -5.28 17.78 2.52
CA THR A 553 -4.63 18.05 1.23
C THR A 553 -3.11 18.07 1.39
N ASP A 554 -2.59 18.89 2.29
CA ASP A 554 -1.15 19.00 2.62
C ASP A 554 -0.96 19.18 4.12
N GLY A 555 0.25 18.92 4.61
CA GLY A 555 0.59 19.01 6.03
C GLY A 555 0.20 17.77 6.82
N HIS A 556 0.23 17.88 8.14
CA HIS A 556 -0.03 16.81 9.08
C HIS A 556 -0.97 17.27 10.20
N ILE A 557 -1.79 16.34 10.69
CA ILE A 557 -2.57 16.51 11.93
C ILE A 557 -2.25 15.31 12.82
N LEU A 558 -1.72 15.58 14.00
CA LEU A 558 -1.35 14.57 14.99
C LEU A 558 -2.27 14.67 16.21
N VAL A 559 -2.85 13.55 16.60
CA VAL A 559 -3.68 13.41 17.80
C VAL A 559 -2.98 12.45 18.76
N CYS A 560 -2.45 12.94 19.85
CA CYS A 560 -1.64 12.17 20.79
C CYS A 560 -0.55 11.34 20.07
N GLY A 561 0.13 11.96 19.10
CA GLY A 561 1.18 11.33 18.30
C GLY A 561 0.70 10.47 17.12
N TYR A 562 -0.59 10.24 16.94
CA TYR A 562 -1.13 9.54 15.76
C TYR A 562 -1.44 10.51 14.64
N ASP A 563 -0.89 10.29 13.46
CA ASP A 563 -1.22 11.09 12.26
C ASP A 563 -2.58 10.66 11.68
N VAL A 564 -3.52 11.61 11.60
CA VAL A 564 -4.90 11.39 11.13
C VAL A 564 -4.96 10.82 9.72
N LYS A 565 -3.99 11.12 8.87
CA LYS A 565 -3.95 10.67 7.47
C LYS A 565 -3.42 9.25 7.32
N THR A 566 -2.37 8.91 8.07
CA THR A 566 -1.67 7.62 7.94
C THR A 566 -2.08 6.62 9.01
N GLN A 567 -2.59 7.09 10.15
CA GLN A 567 -3.00 6.31 11.32
C GLN A 567 -4.42 6.68 11.80
N PRO A 568 -5.44 6.66 10.90
CA PRO A 568 -6.76 7.22 11.20
C PRO A 568 -7.49 6.48 12.33
N VAL A 569 -7.26 5.19 12.53
CA VAL A 569 -7.92 4.40 13.58
C VAL A 569 -7.37 4.77 14.95
N GLY A 570 -6.04 4.82 15.10
CA GLY A 570 -5.38 5.23 16.33
C GLY A 570 -5.76 6.66 16.74
N ALA A 571 -5.79 7.60 15.78
CA ALA A 571 -6.22 8.96 16.03
C ALA A 571 -7.70 9.02 16.47
N LYS A 572 -8.61 8.36 15.74
CA LYS A 572 -10.07 8.39 16.00
C LYS A 572 -10.45 7.70 17.32
N SER A 573 -9.73 6.68 17.75
CA SER A 573 -10.01 5.99 19.01
C SER A 573 -9.82 6.90 20.24
N LEU A 574 -9.07 7.99 20.10
CA LEU A 574 -8.77 8.95 21.15
C LEU A 574 -9.64 10.20 21.08
N ILE A 575 -10.48 10.33 20.04
CA ILE A 575 -11.32 11.51 19.79
C ILE A 575 -12.77 11.22 20.17
N GLY A 576 -13.37 12.09 21.01
CA GLY A 576 -14.82 12.25 21.16
C GLY A 576 -15.28 13.45 20.33
N PHE A 577 -16.23 13.26 19.42
CA PHE A 577 -16.67 14.32 18.52
C PHE A 577 -18.16 14.64 18.65
N VAL A 578 -18.47 15.92 18.83
CA VAL A 578 -19.82 16.47 18.79
C VAL A 578 -19.92 17.40 17.58
N PRO A 579 -20.62 16.99 16.50
CA PRO A 579 -20.79 17.82 15.31
C PRO A 579 -21.85 18.92 15.51
N ASP A 580 -21.76 19.99 14.74
CA ASP A 580 -22.78 21.05 14.64
C ASP A 580 -24.15 20.47 14.21
N HIS A 581 -24.13 19.58 13.19
CA HIS A 581 -25.30 18.85 12.74
C HIS A 581 -25.11 17.36 12.96
N TYR A 582 -25.90 16.77 13.86
CA TYR A 582 -25.83 15.36 14.21
C TYR A 582 -26.77 14.51 13.36
N ALA A 583 -26.29 13.34 12.95
CA ALA A 583 -27.08 12.30 12.32
C ALA A 583 -27.23 11.13 13.31
N LEU A 584 -28.34 11.08 14.03
CA LEU A 584 -28.63 10.03 15.00
C LEU A 584 -29.45 8.91 14.37
N TYR A 585 -29.30 7.69 14.87
CA TYR A 585 -30.16 6.56 14.49
C TYR A 585 -31.51 6.68 15.18
N GLU A 586 -32.44 7.41 14.58
CA GLU A 586 -33.71 7.82 15.16
C GLU A 586 -34.65 6.68 15.57
N ASN A 587 -34.47 5.48 15.00
CA ASN A 587 -35.25 4.28 15.36
C ASN A 587 -34.74 3.54 16.58
N LEU A 588 -33.54 3.86 17.07
CA LEU A 588 -32.99 3.33 18.33
C LEU A 588 -33.50 4.16 19.53
N THR A 589 -33.51 3.55 20.70
CA THR A 589 -33.62 4.30 21.97
C THR A 589 -32.29 4.99 22.25
N GLY A 590 -32.31 6.02 23.11
CA GLY A 590 -31.09 6.70 23.53
C GLY A 590 -30.08 5.72 24.15
N ARG A 591 -30.53 4.79 24.99
CA ARG A 591 -29.69 3.78 25.62
C ARG A 591 -29.11 2.81 24.60
N GLU A 592 -29.89 2.32 23.64
CA GLU A 592 -29.39 1.47 22.55
C GLU A 592 -28.31 2.18 21.72
N TYR A 593 -28.52 3.45 21.42
CA TYR A 593 -27.56 4.26 20.69
C TYR A 593 -26.26 4.45 21.47
N LEU A 594 -26.30 4.79 22.73
CA LEU A 594 -25.12 4.95 23.57
C LEU A 594 -24.35 3.62 23.75
N ASN A 595 -25.06 2.51 23.91
CA ASN A 595 -24.45 1.19 23.95
C ASN A 595 -23.79 0.83 22.61
N TYR A 596 -24.42 1.17 21.49
CA TYR A 596 -23.86 0.97 20.16
C TYR A 596 -22.54 1.73 19.96
N ILE A 597 -22.49 3.00 20.39
CA ILE A 597 -21.25 3.79 20.35
C ILE A 597 -20.19 3.18 21.27
N ALA A 598 -20.55 2.79 22.48
CA ALA A 598 -19.64 2.15 23.43
C ALA A 598 -19.06 0.83 22.88
N ASP A 599 -19.85 0.08 22.10
CA ASP A 599 -19.39 -1.14 21.42
C ASP A 599 -18.33 -0.85 20.34
N ILE A 600 -18.52 0.24 19.57
CA ILE A 600 -17.54 0.66 18.55
C ILE A 600 -16.19 0.97 19.18
N TYR A 601 -16.17 1.59 20.36
CA TYR A 601 -14.96 1.94 21.09
C TYR A 601 -14.48 0.87 22.06
N GLU A 602 -15.06 -0.34 22.04
CA GLU A 602 -14.69 -1.50 22.85
C GLU A 602 -14.73 -1.23 24.37
N VAL A 603 -15.67 -0.37 24.83
CA VAL A 603 -15.82 -0.03 26.26
C VAL A 603 -16.41 -1.23 27.03
N SER A 604 -15.82 -1.55 28.19
CA SER A 604 -16.30 -2.64 29.06
C SER A 604 -17.75 -2.46 29.46
N LYS A 605 -18.45 -3.54 29.82
CA LYS A 605 -19.85 -3.43 30.28
C LYS A 605 -19.97 -2.62 31.56
N GLU A 606 -19.01 -2.78 32.44
CA GLU A 606 -18.94 -2.12 33.74
C GLU A 606 -18.76 -0.61 33.55
N ASP A 607 -17.71 -0.20 32.84
CA ASP A 607 -17.42 1.22 32.56
C ASP A 607 -18.53 1.89 31.74
N ARG A 608 -19.11 1.16 30.80
CA ARG A 608 -20.20 1.63 29.96
C ARG A 608 -21.42 1.98 30.80
N ASN A 609 -21.86 1.07 31.69
CA ASN A 609 -23.03 1.28 32.52
C ASN A 609 -22.79 2.43 33.48
N GLU A 610 -21.61 2.51 34.09
CA GLU A 610 -21.25 3.60 34.98
C GLU A 610 -21.31 4.96 34.25
N ARG A 611 -20.63 5.07 33.13
CA ARG A 611 -20.52 6.33 32.36
C ARG A 611 -21.86 6.76 31.76
N ILE A 612 -22.62 5.84 31.17
CA ILE A 612 -23.94 6.15 30.63
C ILE A 612 -24.86 6.64 31.73
N ASN A 613 -24.94 5.93 32.85
CA ASN A 613 -25.83 6.34 33.95
C ASN A 613 -25.39 7.69 34.54
N LYS A 614 -24.10 7.91 34.74
CA LYS A 614 -23.56 9.19 35.22
C LYS A 614 -24.02 10.36 34.35
N TYR A 615 -23.81 10.26 33.02
CA TYR A 615 -24.14 11.37 32.10
C TYR A 615 -25.64 11.49 31.82
N VAL A 616 -26.38 10.37 31.74
CA VAL A 616 -27.83 10.36 31.59
C VAL A 616 -28.52 11.09 32.79
N THR A 617 -28.07 10.80 34.00
CA THR A 617 -28.55 11.50 35.21
C THR A 617 -28.17 12.97 35.16
N ARG A 618 -26.92 13.30 34.87
CA ARG A 618 -26.42 14.68 34.83
C ARG A 618 -27.18 15.56 33.82
N PHE A 619 -27.51 15.01 32.64
CA PHE A 619 -28.24 15.73 31.60
C PHE A 619 -29.76 15.57 31.67
N GLU A 620 -30.29 15.03 32.79
CA GLU A 620 -31.73 14.89 33.06
C GLU A 620 -32.47 14.11 31.94
N LEU A 621 -31.87 13.02 31.45
CA LEU A 621 -32.45 12.15 30.44
C LEU A 621 -32.96 10.82 30.99
N THR A 622 -32.96 10.63 32.32
CA THR A 622 -33.26 9.34 32.97
C THR A 622 -34.61 8.78 32.53
N ASP A 623 -35.65 9.60 32.50
CA ASP A 623 -37.02 9.19 32.18
C ASP A 623 -37.24 8.99 30.66
N SER A 624 -36.32 9.49 29.83
CA SER A 624 -36.47 9.51 28.39
C SER A 624 -35.48 8.62 27.63
N ILE A 625 -34.43 8.12 28.32
CA ILE A 625 -33.31 7.44 27.68
C ILE A 625 -33.72 6.14 26.95
N ASP A 626 -34.79 5.50 27.42
CA ASP A 626 -35.34 4.26 26.86
C ASP A 626 -36.42 4.51 25.79
N ASN A 627 -36.75 5.79 25.52
CA ASN A 627 -37.61 6.19 24.42
C ASN A 627 -36.83 6.27 23.11
N LYS A 628 -37.51 6.13 21.95
CA LYS A 628 -36.88 6.25 20.63
C LYS A 628 -36.40 7.68 20.37
N ILE A 629 -35.19 7.82 19.83
CA ILE A 629 -34.56 9.12 19.53
C ILE A 629 -35.42 10.01 18.64
N LYS A 630 -36.24 9.42 17.73
CA LYS A 630 -37.17 10.19 16.90
C LYS A 630 -38.19 11.01 17.70
N THR A 631 -38.45 10.64 18.95
CA THR A 631 -39.37 11.38 19.84
C THR A 631 -38.67 12.48 20.66
N TYR A 632 -37.36 12.60 20.53
CA TYR A 632 -36.58 13.57 21.30
C TYR A 632 -36.69 14.97 20.74
N SER A 633 -36.73 15.96 21.63
CA SER A 633 -36.56 17.37 21.26
C SER A 633 -35.13 17.60 20.71
N HIS A 634 -34.90 18.76 20.09
CA HIS A 634 -33.58 19.14 19.58
C HIS A 634 -32.52 19.12 20.69
N GLY A 635 -32.84 19.72 21.87
CA GLY A 635 -31.93 19.72 23.03
C GLY A 635 -31.65 18.33 23.56
N MET A 636 -32.66 17.42 23.63
CA MET A 636 -32.43 16.02 24.02
C MET A 636 -31.53 15.28 23.05
N LYS A 637 -31.69 15.48 21.74
CA LYS A 637 -30.80 14.91 20.71
C LYS A 637 -29.37 15.42 20.87
N GLN A 638 -29.20 16.71 21.16
CA GLN A 638 -27.90 17.31 21.42
C GLN A 638 -27.25 16.70 22.68
N LYS A 639 -28.01 16.55 23.79
CA LYS A 639 -27.52 15.90 25.00
C LYS A 639 -27.04 14.48 24.75
N VAL A 640 -27.80 13.64 24.03
CA VAL A 640 -27.39 12.28 23.69
C VAL A 640 -26.14 12.27 22.83
N THR A 641 -25.99 13.22 21.89
CA THR A 641 -24.79 13.35 21.08
C THR A 641 -23.56 13.69 21.94
N ILE A 642 -23.71 14.58 22.90
CA ILE A 642 -22.63 14.93 23.86
C ILE A 642 -22.25 13.70 24.69
N ILE A 643 -23.23 12.96 25.23
CA ILE A 643 -22.97 11.74 25.99
C ILE A 643 -22.24 10.70 25.14
N SER A 644 -22.66 10.52 23.89
CA SER A 644 -22.04 9.55 22.97
C SER A 644 -20.56 9.84 22.72
N ALA A 645 -20.17 11.11 22.68
CA ALA A 645 -18.79 11.53 22.55
C ALA A 645 -17.94 11.31 23.83
N LEU A 646 -18.58 11.18 25.01
CA LEU A 646 -17.89 11.00 26.28
C LEU A 646 -17.87 9.56 26.79
N VAL A 647 -18.70 8.68 26.23
CA VAL A 647 -18.90 7.31 26.77
C VAL A 647 -17.63 6.48 26.74
N HIS A 648 -16.71 6.72 25.78
CA HIS A 648 -15.45 6.01 25.64
C HIS A 648 -14.25 6.70 26.31
N ASP A 649 -14.50 7.79 27.08
CA ASP A 649 -13.47 8.57 27.80
C ASP A 649 -12.33 9.06 26.91
N PRO A 650 -12.63 9.90 25.90
CA PRO A 650 -11.66 10.33 24.89
C PRO A 650 -10.52 11.13 25.51
N LYS A 651 -9.34 11.14 24.86
CA LYS A 651 -8.24 12.03 25.25
C LYS A 651 -8.37 13.43 24.66
N VAL A 652 -9.08 13.54 23.55
CA VAL A 652 -9.34 14.80 22.84
C VAL A 652 -10.84 14.90 22.57
N TRP A 653 -11.52 15.79 23.27
CA TRP A 653 -12.94 16.04 23.07
C TRP A 653 -13.14 17.25 22.18
N ILE A 654 -13.65 17.02 20.96
CA ILE A 654 -13.85 18.03 19.92
C ILE A 654 -15.33 18.34 19.76
N LEU A 655 -15.68 19.61 19.79
CA LEU A 655 -17.07 20.07 19.74
C LEU A 655 -17.19 21.21 18.70
N ASP A 656 -18.06 21.02 17.71
CA ASP A 656 -18.38 22.03 16.71
C ASP A 656 -19.72 22.68 17.06
N GLU A 657 -19.71 23.93 17.55
CA GLU A 657 -20.87 24.73 18.00
C GLU A 657 -21.82 23.99 19.00
N PRO A 658 -21.29 23.38 20.08
CA PRO A 658 -22.02 22.37 20.87
C PRO A 658 -23.18 22.92 21.71
N LEU A 659 -23.24 24.23 21.95
CA LEU A 659 -24.17 24.86 22.90
C LEU A 659 -25.44 25.37 22.25
N THR A 660 -25.52 25.30 20.91
CA THR A 660 -26.66 25.76 20.14
C THR A 660 -27.89 24.89 20.43
N GLY A 661 -29.02 25.54 20.78
CA GLY A 661 -30.29 24.84 21.02
C GLY A 661 -30.42 24.13 22.38
N LEU A 662 -29.46 24.33 23.30
CA LEU A 662 -29.56 23.89 24.68
C LEU A 662 -30.16 24.97 25.59
N ASP A 663 -30.87 24.53 26.62
CA ASP A 663 -31.37 25.39 27.71
C ASP A 663 -30.22 25.83 28.65
N PRO A 664 -30.38 26.92 29.42
CA PRO A 664 -29.30 27.47 30.26
C PRO A 664 -28.71 26.44 31.26
N THR A 665 -29.56 25.56 31.81
CA THR A 665 -29.11 24.51 32.75
C THR A 665 -28.22 23.50 32.07
N SER A 666 -28.61 23.06 30.87
CA SER A 666 -27.82 22.14 30.05
C SER A 666 -26.50 22.75 29.58
N ILE A 667 -26.49 24.06 29.21
CA ILE A 667 -25.27 24.79 28.89
C ILE A 667 -24.29 24.78 30.06
N TYR A 668 -24.80 25.04 31.28
CA TYR A 668 -24.00 25.00 32.52
C TYR A 668 -23.38 23.61 32.71
N GLN A 669 -24.19 22.55 32.59
CA GLN A 669 -23.74 21.16 32.78
C GLN A 669 -22.67 20.77 31.73
N VAL A 670 -22.82 21.20 30.48
CA VAL A 670 -21.80 20.95 29.42
C VAL A 670 -20.49 21.67 29.75
N LYS A 671 -20.54 22.93 30.19
CA LYS A 671 -19.35 23.69 30.61
C LYS A 671 -18.63 23.00 31.77
N GLU A 672 -19.34 22.52 32.77
CA GLU A 672 -18.76 21.77 33.88
C GLU A 672 -18.11 20.44 33.38
N CYS A 673 -18.75 19.71 32.44
CA CYS A 673 -18.15 18.54 31.83
C CYS A 673 -16.86 18.89 31.10
N MET A 674 -16.79 20.02 30.39
CA MET A 674 -15.58 20.48 29.70
C MET A 674 -14.45 20.75 30.70
N ARG A 675 -14.73 21.47 31.79
CA ARG A 675 -13.75 21.73 32.86
C ARG A 675 -13.24 20.45 33.52
N GLU A 676 -14.16 19.54 33.88
CA GLU A 676 -13.80 18.25 34.46
C GLU A 676 -12.95 17.41 33.55
N HIS A 677 -13.24 17.45 32.22
CA HIS A 677 -12.50 16.70 31.22
C HIS A 677 -11.07 17.24 31.07
N ALA A 678 -10.91 18.56 31.02
CA ALA A 678 -9.62 19.22 31.01
C ALA A 678 -8.82 18.98 32.28
N ALA A 679 -9.48 19.08 33.47
CA ALA A 679 -8.86 18.83 34.76
C ALA A 679 -8.28 17.42 34.91
N LYS A 680 -8.79 16.43 34.18
CA LYS A 680 -8.19 15.08 34.07
C LYS A 680 -6.92 15.02 33.22
N GLY A 681 -6.45 16.14 32.70
CA GLY A 681 -5.30 16.21 31.80
C GLY A 681 -5.64 15.94 30.33
N ASN A 682 -6.91 15.85 29.96
CA ASN A 682 -7.37 15.69 28.57
C ASN A 682 -7.52 17.04 27.86
N ILE A 683 -7.73 17.02 26.54
CA ILE A 683 -7.97 18.22 25.73
C ILE A 683 -9.48 18.40 25.51
N VAL A 684 -9.96 19.64 25.68
CA VAL A 684 -11.26 20.09 25.18
C VAL A 684 -10.99 21.11 24.08
N PHE A 685 -11.40 20.81 22.85
CA PHE A 685 -11.27 21.68 21.70
C PHE A 685 -12.66 22.02 21.16
N PHE A 686 -13.10 23.27 21.26
CA PHE A 686 -14.42 23.62 20.76
C PHE A 686 -14.44 24.89 19.92
N SER A 687 -15.29 24.89 18.90
CA SER A 687 -15.62 26.08 18.13
C SER A 687 -16.85 26.77 18.72
N SER A 688 -16.84 28.09 18.71
CA SER A 688 -18.02 28.89 19.04
C SER A 688 -17.95 30.26 18.36
N HIS A 689 -19.11 30.84 18.12
CA HIS A 689 -19.30 32.25 17.76
C HIS A 689 -19.75 33.10 18.96
N LEU A 690 -19.99 32.48 20.12
CA LEU A 690 -20.39 33.13 21.35
C LEU A 690 -19.16 33.51 22.19
N ILE A 691 -18.65 34.72 21.99
CA ILE A 691 -17.38 35.20 22.54
C ILE A 691 -17.42 35.18 24.07
N ASP A 692 -18.53 35.62 24.69
CA ASP A 692 -18.72 35.64 26.17
C ASP A 692 -18.55 34.26 26.82
N ILE A 693 -18.91 33.18 26.07
CA ILE A 693 -18.76 31.82 26.60
C ILE A 693 -17.30 31.38 26.50
N VAL A 694 -16.62 31.72 25.41
CA VAL A 694 -15.23 31.42 25.21
C VAL A 694 -14.35 32.14 26.23
N GLU A 695 -14.61 33.41 26.49
CA GLU A 695 -13.90 34.22 27.48
C GLU A 695 -13.95 33.61 28.87
N LYS A 696 -15.11 33.12 29.30
CA LYS A 696 -15.32 32.55 30.65
C LYS A 696 -14.91 31.09 30.80
N LEU A 697 -14.66 30.38 29.70
CA LEU A 697 -14.45 28.92 29.71
C LEU A 697 -13.06 28.50 29.25
N CYS A 698 -12.47 29.22 28.31
CA CYS A 698 -11.23 28.82 27.67
C CYS A 698 -9.98 29.31 28.39
N ASP A 699 -8.96 28.49 28.42
CA ASP A 699 -7.62 28.85 28.86
C ASP A 699 -6.87 29.58 27.75
N ARG A 700 -6.97 29.03 26.50
CA ARG A 700 -6.34 29.55 25.27
C ARG A 700 -7.31 29.56 24.12
N ILE A 701 -7.04 30.43 23.19
CA ILE A 701 -7.83 30.59 21.97
C ILE A 701 -6.96 30.66 20.73
N ALA A 702 -7.53 30.30 19.58
CA ALA A 702 -7.01 30.68 18.27
C ALA A 702 -8.11 31.32 17.43
N ILE A 703 -7.74 32.38 16.72
CA ILE A 703 -8.63 33.10 15.79
C ILE A 703 -8.24 32.76 14.38
N ILE A 704 -9.19 32.22 13.60
CA ILE A 704 -8.99 31.89 12.18
C ILE A 704 -9.80 32.86 11.30
N LYS A 705 -9.17 33.37 10.23
CA LYS A 705 -9.80 34.20 9.19
C LYS A 705 -9.29 33.77 7.82
N HIS A 706 -10.19 33.59 6.86
CA HIS A 706 -9.84 33.16 5.49
C HIS A 706 -8.96 31.90 5.40
N GLY A 707 -9.16 30.96 6.32
CA GLY A 707 -8.41 29.69 6.36
C GLY A 707 -7.03 29.77 6.99
N GLU A 708 -6.61 30.88 7.54
CA GLU A 708 -5.31 31.09 8.20
C GLU A 708 -5.49 31.51 9.65
N ILE A 709 -4.63 31.02 10.56
CA ILE A 709 -4.60 31.45 11.97
C ILE A 709 -4.04 32.87 12.01
N GLN A 710 -4.80 33.77 12.61
CA GLN A 710 -4.43 35.18 12.78
C GLN A 710 -3.76 35.44 14.12
N ALA A 711 -4.25 34.78 15.18
CA ALA A 711 -3.71 34.90 16.53
C ALA A 711 -3.92 33.62 17.32
N THR A 712 -3.01 33.31 18.22
CA THR A 712 -3.13 32.28 19.27
C THR A 712 -2.59 32.87 20.57
N THR A 713 -3.42 32.94 21.61
CA THR A 713 -3.09 33.58 22.88
C THR A 713 -3.90 32.98 24.04
N THR A 714 -3.53 33.25 25.27
CA THR A 714 -4.33 32.89 26.43
C THR A 714 -5.38 33.99 26.72
N VAL A 715 -6.55 33.61 27.26
CA VAL A 715 -7.56 34.58 27.64
C VAL A 715 -6.99 35.53 28.70
N LYS A 716 -6.18 35.00 29.62
CA LYS A 716 -5.49 35.76 30.64
C LYS A 716 -4.56 36.85 30.11
N GLU A 717 -3.79 36.58 29.06
CA GLU A 717 -2.92 37.57 28.40
C GLU A 717 -3.73 38.73 27.81
N ILE A 718 -4.94 38.47 27.30
CA ILE A 718 -5.86 39.50 26.78
C ILE A 718 -6.37 40.38 27.92
N GLU A 719 -6.82 39.75 29.02
CA GLU A 719 -7.30 40.45 30.19
C GLU A 719 -6.21 41.31 30.86
N GLU A 720 -4.97 40.78 30.99
CA GLU A 720 -3.80 41.49 31.49
C GLU A 720 -3.40 42.66 30.59
N GLY A 721 -3.70 42.54 29.30
CA GLY A 721 -3.54 43.67 28.33
C GLY A 721 -4.60 44.74 28.40
N GLY A 722 -5.59 44.59 29.34
CA GLY A 722 -6.66 45.58 29.58
C GLY A 722 -7.74 45.59 28.50
N GLN A 723 -7.87 44.54 27.71
CA GLN A 723 -8.90 44.36 26.67
C GLN A 723 -9.83 43.23 27.00
N THR A 724 -11.10 43.32 26.59
CA THR A 724 -11.99 42.17 26.56
C THR A 724 -11.68 41.27 25.35
N LEU A 725 -12.08 39.98 25.45
CA LEU A 725 -11.92 39.06 24.31
C LEU A 725 -12.69 39.55 23.06
N GLU A 726 -13.82 40.23 23.28
CA GLU A 726 -14.62 40.79 22.18
C GLU A 726 -13.86 41.92 21.47
N GLU A 727 -13.26 42.84 22.20
CA GLU A 727 -12.45 43.91 21.65
C GLU A 727 -11.23 43.36 20.88
N PHE A 728 -10.52 42.37 21.46
CA PHE A 728 -9.42 41.71 20.85
C PHE A 728 -9.84 41.00 19.54
N TYR A 729 -10.95 40.27 19.58
CA TYR A 729 -11.51 39.59 18.42
C TYR A 729 -11.88 40.56 17.30
N LEU A 730 -12.57 41.66 17.62
CA LEU A 730 -12.96 42.70 16.67
C LEU A 730 -11.73 43.40 16.07
N HIS A 731 -10.69 43.60 16.87
CA HIS A 731 -9.43 44.16 16.38
C HIS A 731 -8.74 43.24 15.35
N ILE A 732 -8.74 41.93 15.57
CA ILE A 732 -8.14 40.92 14.68
C ILE A 732 -9.00 40.72 13.42
N ILE A 733 -10.32 40.69 13.55
CA ILE A 733 -11.27 40.41 12.46
C ILE A 733 -11.67 41.70 11.72
N GLY A 734 -11.70 42.85 12.42
CA GLY A 734 -12.04 44.11 11.82
C GLY A 734 -11.00 44.50 10.76
N ASP A 735 -11.44 44.72 9.54
CA ASP A 735 -10.58 45.28 8.49
C ASP A 735 -10.09 46.68 8.90
N THR A 736 -8.81 46.94 8.70
CA THR A 736 -8.15 48.26 8.75
C THR A 736 -8.70 49.23 7.66
N THR A 737 -10.01 49.49 7.66
CA THR A 737 -10.63 50.47 6.77
C THR A 737 -11.06 51.74 7.51
N THR A 738 -10.37 52.06 8.61
CA THR A 738 -10.52 53.38 9.26
C THR A 738 -9.12 54.01 9.54
N LYS A 739 -8.33 54.20 8.49
CA LYS A 739 -7.25 55.17 8.46
C LYS A 739 -7.21 55.82 7.09
N ALA A 740 -8.18 56.68 6.83
CA ALA A 740 -8.03 57.82 5.93
C ALA A 740 -9.17 58.80 6.19
N GLY A 741 -8.95 59.74 7.03
CA GLY A 741 -9.91 60.82 7.29
C GLY A 741 -9.68 61.50 8.62
N ASN A 742 -8.54 62.12 8.80
CA ASN A 742 -8.35 63.54 9.14
C ASN A 742 -6.86 63.84 9.31
#